data_0899fabfc2eb56714e32fa7ca25635a9
#
_entry.id   0899fabfc2eb56714e32fa7ca25635a9
#
_cell.length_a   1.000
_cell.length_b   1.000
_cell.length_c   1.000
_cell.angle_alpha   90.00
_cell.angle_beta   90.00
_cell.angle_gamma   90.00
#
_symmetry.space_group_name_H-M   'P 1'
#
loop_
_entity.id
_entity.type
_entity.pdbx_description
1 polymer ?
#
loop_
_entity_poly.entity_id
_entity_poly.type
_entity_poly.pdbx_seq_one_letter_code
_entity_poly.pdbx_strand_id
1 'polypeptide(L)'
;MKKHRLFSHQRTKDKQLLLIMKFFSLFLLIGIGNCLATNTYSQNKLFTIKSSQKTITEVFHEIEKNSEYIIFYMDQLIDTNRKVNINVRKQQVSAILDQLFAGTDNTYSINDRQITIYRKGEQPTPQQEKNKFVITGVVTDSQGESVIGASVRIKDTTNGVITDMDGRYTITAPGKNSILVISYIGYSTEEVKINDRRNINIRLREDTKALDEVVVVGYGQQKKESVVVSMSSVKVSDITAPTRNLTNNLAGQVSGLIAIQRSSEPGFDDAEFWIRGISTFASNSAASTPLVLVDGIPRKITDIEPDEIETFSILKDAAATAIYGAEGANGVILVTTKRGKDEKPKITFKTEHSISSPQRLPEFVGSADYLGLYNEALRNDGEPALFSDETIEKFRNSTDPDLYPNTDWIKELLKKTTNNHRYTLNVRGGSARAKYFVSGAYYNESGIYKGNPTDKYDTNIGLDRFNLRSNIDMDVTSTTKISVDLAGQYLIANYPGSSSSSIFRSMLITPPYCFPAVYSDGTVATYEQERGVNMRNPYNLLMNSGYTRQWRTGIQSKVGVQQNLKFITKGLSAKMNISYDFDATFKSIRSYNPSRYHATGRDENGNLQFAQVVSGTPDLSDLKDNGIEANKKIYID
;
A
#
# COMPACT_ATOMS: atom_id res chain seq x y z
N MET A 1 -26.05 -4.88 -44.44
CA MET A 1 -25.80 -6.08 -43.61
C MET A 1 -24.36 -6.17 -43.05
N LYS A 2 -23.77 -5.12 -42.51
CA LYS A 2 -22.41 -5.15 -41.89
C LYS A 2 -22.32 -4.60 -40.44
N LYS A 3 -23.46 -4.19 -39.85
CA LYS A 3 -23.49 -3.59 -38.50
C LYS A 3 -23.61 -4.60 -37.31
N HIS A 4 -23.88 -5.86 -37.56
CA HIS A 4 -24.13 -6.84 -36.48
C HIS A 4 -22.93 -7.66 -36.00
N ARG A 5 -21.76 -7.56 -36.66
CA ARG A 5 -20.59 -8.39 -36.26
C ARG A 5 -19.67 -7.75 -35.21
N LEU A 6 -19.70 -6.44 -35.00
CA LEU A 6 -18.82 -5.76 -34.01
C LEU A 6 -19.32 -5.86 -32.56
N PHE A 7 -20.63 -5.96 -32.36
CA PHE A 7 -21.20 -6.08 -31.01
C PHE A 7 -21.10 -7.50 -30.42
N SER A 8 -20.93 -8.54 -31.23
CA SER A 8 -20.81 -9.92 -30.73
C SER A 8 -19.41 -10.22 -30.11
N HIS A 9 -18.37 -9.52 -30.56
CA HIS A 9 -17.00 -9.75 -30.12
C HIS A 9 -16.68 -9.08 -28.76
N GLN A 10 -17.37 -7.99 -28.42
CA GLN A 10 -17.24 -7.34 -27.12
C GLN A 10 -17.94 -8.12 -26.02
N ARG A 11 -19.14 -8.66 -26.28
CA ARG A 11 -19.89 -9.50 -25.32
C ARG A 11 -19.18 -10.80 -24.94
N THR A 12 -18.32 -11.34 -25.79
CA THR A 12 -17.56 -12.56 -25.49
C THR A 12 -16.35 -12.28 -24.62
N LYS A 13 -15.68 -11.13 -24.79
CA LYS A 13 -14.55 -10.72 -23.93
C LYS A 13 -15.01 -10.33 -22.52
N ASP A 14 -16.13 -9.63 -22.41
CA ASP A 14 -16.73 -9.30 -21.11
C ASP A 14 -17.20 -10.55 -20.35
N LYS A 15 -17.73 -11.55 -21.06
CA LYS A 15 -18.09 -12.84 -20.47
C LYS A 15 -16.86 -13.64 -20.03
N GLN A 16 -15.75 -13.59 -20.76
CA GLN A 16 -14.51 -14.25 -20.37
C GLN A 16 -13.86 -13.55 -19.17
N LEU A 17 -13.86 -12.22 -19.14
CA LEU A 17 -13.38 -11.44 -17.99
C LEU A 17 -14.23 -11.71 -16.74
N LEU A 18 -15.55 -11.76 -16.90
CA LEU A 18 -16.49 -12.10 -15.82
C LEU A 18 -16.32 -13.54 -15.34
N LEU A 19 -15.96 -14.45 -16.23
CA LEU A 19 -15.67 -15.85 -15.89
C LEU A 19 -14.35 -15.98 -15.13
N ILE A 20 -13.31 -15.26 -15.54
CA ILE A 20 -12.03 -15.18 -14.84
C ILE A 20 -12.22 -14.54 -13.46
N MET A 21 -12.99 -13.47 -13.35
CA MET A 21 -13.34 -12.86 -12.05
C MET A 21 -14.12 -13.81 -11.14
N LYS A 22 -15.07 -14.59 -11.69
CA LYS A 22 -15.80 -15.61 -10.92
C LYS A 22 -14.90 -16.74 -10.43
N PHE A 23 -13.99 -17.24 -11.27
CA PHE A 23 -13.00 -18.24 -10.84
C PHE A 23 -12.03 -17.67 -9.79
N PHE A 24 -11.56 -16.42 -9.96
CA PHE A 24 -10.71 -15.76 -8.99
C PHE A 24 -11.44 -15.53 -7.65
N SER A 25 -12.69 -15.10 -7.69
CA SER A 25 -13.54 -14.92 -6.52
C SER A 25 -13.88 -16.26 -5.84
N LEU A 26 -14.06 -17.33 -6.59
CA LEU A 26 -14.25 -18.68 -6.06
C LEU A 26 -12.98 -19.22 -5.38
N PHE A 27 -11.80 -19.00 -5.98
CA PHE A 27 -10.52 -19.34 -5.37
C PHE A 27 -10.24 -18.51 -4.11
N LEU A 28 -10.60 -17.24 -4.11
CA LEU A 28 -10.49 -16.35 -2.95
C LEU A 28 -11.42 -16.80 -1.82
N LEU A 29 -12.66 -17.18 -2.13
CA LEU A 29 -13.63 -17.72 -1.15
C LEU A 29 -13.18 -19.06 -0.56
N ILE A 30 -12.58 -19.93 -1.36
CA ILE A 30 -11.99 -21.19 -0.90
C ILE A 30 -10.76 -20.91 -0.01
N GLY A 31 -9.95 -19.90 -0.35
CA GLY A 31 -8.81 -19.46 0.47
C GLY A 31 -9.23 -18.86 1.81
N ILE A 32 -10.25 -18.00 1.82
CA ILE A 32 -10.79 -17.37 3.03
C ILE A 32 -11.54 -18.39 3.92
N GLY A 33 -12.25 -19.35 3.32
CA GLY A 33 -12.94 -20.42 4.05
C GLY A 33 -11.98 -21.30 4.85
N ASN A 34 -10.74 -21.48 4.40
CA ASN A 34 -9.71 -22.19 5.14
C ASN A 34 -8.99 -21.36 6.21
N CYS A 35 -9.07 -20.01 6.14
CA CYS A 35 -8.45 -19.12 7.14
C CYS A 35 -9.37 -18.82 8.34
N LEU A 36 -10.67 -19.06 8.26
CA LEU A 36 -11.61 -18.80 9.36
C LEU A 36 -11.79 -19.99 10.32
N ALA A 37 -11.06 -21.09 10.14
CA ALA A 37 -11.09 -22.25 11.02
C ALA A 37 -9.90 -22.30 11.99
N THR A 38 -9.64 -21.21 12.73
CA THR A 38 -8.89 -21.32 13.99
C THR A 38 -9.87 -21.50 15.13
N ASN A 39 -10.47 -22.67 15.20
CA ASN A 39 -11.10 -23.13 16.44
C ASN A 39 -9.99 -23.32 17.46
N THR A 40 -10.13 -22.74 18.64
CA THR A 40 -9.37 -23.08 19.84
C THR A 40 -9.39 -24.61 20.00
N TYR A 41 -8.24 -25.23 19.85
CA TYR A 41 -8.06 -26.69 19.73
C TYR A 41 -8.48 -27.47 20.98
N SER A 42 -8.67 -26.80 22.13
CA SER A 42 -8.64 -27.42 23.44
C SER A 42 -9.93 -28.14 23.91
N GLN A 43 -11.06 -28.04 23.23
CA GLN A 43 -12.30 -28.62 23.78
C GLN A 43 -13.15 -29.47 22.83
N ASN A 44 -12.87 -29.55 21.54
CA ASN A 44 -13.81 -30.15 20.58
C ASN A 44 -13.35 -31.43 19.87
N LYS A 45 -12.18 -32.00 20.21
CA LYS A 45 -11.77 -33.28 19.59
C LYS A 45 -12.48 -34.46 20.25
N LEU A 46 -13.23 -35.19 19.46
CA LEU A 46 -13.99 -36.37 19.90
C LEU A 46 -13.18 -37.63 19.65
N PHE A 47 -13.01 -38.43 20.69
CA PHE A 47 -12.31 -39.70 20.67
C PHE A 47 -13.27 -40.89 20.61
N THR A 48 -12.85 -41.93 19.89
CA THR A 48 -13.52 -43.22 19.90
C THR A 48 -12.46 -44.26 20.26
N ILE A 49 -12.48 -44.73 21.53
CA ILE A 49 -11.55 -45.72 22.07
C ILE A 49 -12.36 -46.89 22.53
N LYS A 50 -12.13 -48.07 21.91
CA LYS A 50 -12.61 -49.35 22.36
C LYS A 50 -11.43 -50.16 22.86
N SER A 51 -11.35 -50.36 24.15
CA SER A 51 -10.27 -51.08 24.77
C SER A 51 -10.78 -51.99 25.87
N SER A 52 -10.48 -53.28 25.77
CA SER A 52 -10.60 -54.22 26.87
C SER A 52 -9.20 -54.64 27.31
N GLN A 53 -8.88 -54.48 28.61
CA GLN A 53 -7.60 -54.85 29.24
C GLN A 53 -6.33 -54.11 28.75
N LYS A 54 -6.41 -52.88 28.28
CA LYS A 54 -5.23 -52.05 28.05
C LYS A 54 -4.73 -51.42 29.34
N THR A 55 -3.41 -51.15 29.40
CA THR A 55 -2.81 -50.42 30.50
C THR A 55 -3.14 -48.90 30.40
N ILE A 56 -3.07 -48.19 31.52
CA ILE A 56 -3.27 -46.74 31.55
C ILE A 56 -2.28 -46.06 30.60
N THR A 57 -1.03 -46.49 30.54
CA THR A 57 0.01 -45.95 29.64
C THR A 57 -0.36 -46.11 28.16
N GLU A 58 -0.92 -47.28 27.79
CA GLU A 58 -1.37 -47.50 26.41
C GLU A 58 -2.54 -46.57 26.02
N VAL A 59 -3.42 -46.24 26.98
CA VAL A 59 -4.52 -45.29 26.75
C VAL A 59 -4.00 -43.87 26.62
N PHE A 60 -3.03 -43.50 27.44
CA PHE A 60 -2.39 -42.19 27.32
C PHE A 60 -1.70 -42.02 25.97
N HIS A 61 -0.94 -43.02 25.56
CA HIS A 61 -0.26 -43.00 24.27
C HIS A 61 -1.26 -42.95 23.09
N GLU A 62 -2.43 -43.57 23.22
CA GLU A 62 -3.47 -43.51 22.20
C GLU A 62 -4.14 -42.12 22.13
N ILE A 63 -4.28 -41.42 23.27
CA ILE A 63 -4.74 -40.00 23.31
C ILE A 63 -3.71 -39.11 22.66
N GLU A 64 -2.43 -39.20 23.02
CA GLU A 64 -1.34 -38.39 22.48
C GLU A 64 -1.14 -38.63 20.98
N LYS A 65 -1.16 -39.88 20.53
CA LYS A 65 -1.01 -40.24 19.12
C LYS A 65 -2.12 -39.69 18.22
N ASN A 66 -3.34 -39.61 18.75
CA ASN A 66 -4.51 -39.17 17.99
C ASN A 66 -4.89 -37.73 18.25
N SER A 67 -4.06 -36.95 18.97
CA SER A 67 -4.31 -35.55 19.29
C SER A 67 -2.99 -34.80 19.52
N GLU A 68 -3.09 -33.50 19.81
CA GLU A 68 -1.96 -32.69 20.23
C GLU A 68 -1.89 -32.55 21.76
N TYR A 69 -2.64 -33.34 22.51
CA TYR A 69 -2.53 -33.36 23.96
C TYR A 69 -1.23 -34.05 24.39
N ILE A 70 -0.59 -33.48 25.45
CA ILE A 70 0.57 -34.02 26.13
C ILE A 70 0.15 -34.28 27.57
N ILE A 71 0.36 -35.50 28.05
CA ILE A 71 -0.07 -35.93 29.39
C ILE A 71 1.12 -35.96 30.34
N PHE A 72 1.05 -35.13 31.39
CA PHE A 72 2.04 -35.03 32.44
C PHE A 72 1.57 -35.77 33.70
N TYR A 73 2.32 -36.75 34.16
CA TYR A 73 2.08 -37.47 35.41
C TYR A 73 3.39 -37.87 36.07
N MET A 74 3.34 -38.12 37.37
CA MET A 74 4.45 -38.72 38.08
C MET A 74 4.22 -40.24 38.22
N ASP A 75 5.22 -41.05 37.90
CA ASP A 75 5.15 -42.53 37.98
C ASP A 75 4.79 -43.05 39.37
N GLN A 76 5.07 -42.26 40.41
CA GLN A 76 4.75 -42.61 41.81
C GLN A 76 3.26 -42.35 42.19
N LEU A 77 2.51 -41.63 41.35
CA LEU A 77 1.11 -41.28 41.62
C LEU A 77 0.11 -42.21 40.93
N ILE A 78 0.52 -42.88 39.87
CA ILE A 78 -0.34 -43.69 39.03
C ILE A 78 0.24 -45.06 38.83
N ASP A 79 -0.54 -46.11 39.13
CA ASP A 79 -0.19 -47.46 38.68
C ASP A 79 -0.43 -47.55 37.16
N THR A 80 0.63 -47.20 36.41
CA THR A 80 0.63 -47.17 34.94
C THR A 80 0.35 -48.51 34.30
N ASN A 81 0.59 -49.63 35.01
CA ASN A 81 0.34 -51.01 34.56
C ASN A 81 -1.09 -51.48 34.86
N ARG A 82 -1.89 -50.70 35.56
CA ARG A 82 -3.29 -51.04 35.85
C ARG A 82 -4.07 -51.20 34.55
N LYS A 83 -4.70 -52.36 34.37
CA LYS A 83 -5.56 -52.65 33.21
C LYS A 83 -6.93 -52.02 33.38
N VAL A 84 -7.38 -51.34 32.35
CA VAL A 84 -8.66 -50.59 32.32
C VAL A 84 -9.50 -51.01 31.12
N ASN A 85 -10.82 -51.01 31.32
CA ASN A 85 -11.78 -51.26 30.27
C ASN A 85 -12.46 -49.91 29.90
N ILE A 86 -12.18 -49.40 28.70
CA ILE A 86 -12.74 -48.16 28.23
C ILE A 86 -13.50 -48.39 26.94
N ASN A 87 -14.73 -47.94 26.89
CA ASN A 87 -15.55 -47.97 25.70
C ASN A 87 -16.25 -46.63 25.51
N VAL A 88 -15.57 -45.72 24.80
CA VAL A 88 -16.08 -44.37 24.49
C VAL A 88 -16.25 -44.24 22.99
N ARG A 89 -17.39 -43.69 22.57
CA ARG A 89 -17.68 -43.33 21.18
C ARG A 89 -17.95 -41.85 21.07
N LYS A 90 -17.14 -41.13 20.26
CA LYS A 90 -17.28 -39.68 19.99
C LYS A 90 -17.46 -38.84 21.27
N GLN A 91 -16.56 -39.02 22.24
CA GLN A 91 -16.55 -38.25 23.48
C GLN A 91 -15.28 -37.40 23.60
N GLN A 92 -15.32 -36.38 24.42
CA GLN A 92 -14.17 -35.52 24.70
C GLN A 92 -13.14 -36.23 25.58
N VAL A 93 -11.90 -35.75 25.57
CA VAL A 93 -10.81 -36.31 26.37
C VAL A 93 -11.12 -36.33 27.87
N SER A 94 -11.86 -35.32 28.37
CA SER A 94 -12.32 -35.27 29.76
C SER A 94 -13.14 -36.50 30.15
N ALA A 95 -14.08 -36.94 29.33
CA ALA A 95 -14.89 -38.11 29.58
C ALA A 95 -14.09 -39.43 29.65
N ILE A 96 -12.98 -39.52 28.90
CA ILE A 96 -12.04 -40.63 28.96
C ILE A 96 -11.27 -40.62 30.28
N LEU A 97 -10.77 -39.45 30.67
CA LEU A 97 -10.01 -39.26 31.91
C LEU A 97 -10.90 -39.46 33.14
N ASP A 98 -12.16 -39.04 33.10
CA ASP A 98 -13.15 -39.30 34.16
C ASP A 98 -13.39 -40.82 34.36
N GLN A 99 -13.48 -41.56 33.28
CA GLN A 99 -13.61 -43.05 33.38
C GLN A 99 -12.31 -43.69 33.85
N LEU A 100 -11.13 -43.21 33.45
CA LEU A 100 -9.83 -43.70 33.88
C LEU A 100 -9.59 -43.52 35.37
N PHE A 101 -10.02 -42.41 35.93
CA PHE A 101 -9.79 -42.06 37.32
C PHE A 101 -11.01 -42.27 38.24
N ALA A 102 -12.12 -42.81 37.70
CA ALA A 102 -13.29 -43.18 38.48
C ALA A 102 -12.90 -44.18 39.57
N GLY A 103 -13.19 -43.88 40.84
CA GLY A 103 -12.86 -44.72 41.98
C GLY A 103 -11.38 -44.69 42.42
N THR A 104 -10.60 -43.74 41.95
CA THR A 104 -9.21 -43.50 42.39
C THR A 104 -9.06 -42.16 43.06
N ASP A 105 -7.96 -41.97 43.81
CA ASP A 105 -7.61 -40.70 44.44
C ASP A 105 -6.96 -39.68 43.48
N ASN A 106 -6.90 -40.03 42.20
CA ASN A 106 -6.31 -39.16 41.17
C ASN A 106 -7.37 -38.30 40.49
N THR A 107 -6.96 -37.12 40.09
CA THR A 107 -7.74 -36.18 39.29
C THR A 107 -6.81 -35.50 38.26
N TYR A 108 -7.36 -34.68 37.37
CA TYR A 108 -6.59 -34.07 36.29
C TYR A 108 -6.99 -32.61 36.12
N SER A 109 -6.13 -31.81 35.51
CA SER A 109 -6.46 -30.49 34.96
C SER A 109 -6.04 -30.42 33.49
N ILE A 110 -6.86 -29.78 32.65
CA ILE A 110 -6.57 -29.57 31.24
C ILE A 110 -6.35 -28.07 31.06
N ASN A 111 -5.14 -27.70 30.65
CA ASN A 111 -4.80 -26.33 30.33
C ASN A 111 -4.23 -26.28 28.91
N ASP A 112 -5.01 -25.76 27.97
CA ASP A 112 -4.77 -25.78 26.52
C ASP A 112 -4.50 -27.22 26.00
N ARG A 113 -3.27 -27.58 25.68
CA ARG A 113 -2.85 -28.88 25.18
C ARG A 113 -2.19 -29.77 26.23
N GLN A 114 -2.11 -29.30 27.48
CA GLN A 114 -1.46 -30.03 28.58
C GLN A 114 -2.50 -30.59 29.53
N ILE A 115 -2.38 -31.90 29.78
CA ILE A 115 -3.19 -32.61 30.77
C ILE A 115 -2.26 -33.02 31.92
N THR A 116 -2.50 -32.44 33.10
CA THR A 116 -1.70 -32.75 34.31
C THR A 116 -2.52 -33.59 35.28
N ILE A 117 -1.98 -34.72 35.74
CA ILE A 117 -2.60 -35.62 36.67
C ILE A 117 -2.00 -35.49 38.06
N TYR A 118 -2.88 -35.38 39.09
CA TYR A 118 -2.49 -35.16 40.50
C TYR A 118 -3.51 -35.82 41.44
N ARG A 119 -3.21 -35.90 42.76
CA ARG A 119 -4.16 -36.44 43.75
C ARG A 119 -5.27 -35.47 44.11
N LYS A 120 -6.47 -35.98 44.35
CA LYS A 120 -7.61 -35.20 44.85
C LYS A 120 -7.25 -34.55 46.20
N GLY A 121 -7.30 -33.22 46.28
CA GLY A 121 -6.95 -32.44 47.47
C GLY A 121 -5.54 -31.81 47.42
N GLU A 122 -4.67 -32.20 46.51
CA GLU A 122 -3.44 -31.50 46.20
C GLU A 122 -3.65 -30.59 45.00
N GLN A 123 -3.83 -29.29 45.23
CA GLN A 123 -3.68 -28.34 44.10
C GLN A 123 -2.24 -28.40 43.62
N PRO A 124 -1.94 -28.30 42.32
CA PRO A 124 -0.59 -28.14 41.84
C PRO A 124 -0.03 -26.81 42.26
N THR A 125 0.44 -26.74 43.51
CA THR A 125 1.34 -25.70 43.95
C THR A 125 2.69 -25.98 43.29
N PRO A 126 3.39 -24.96 42.72
CA PRO A 126 4.73 -25.18 42.21
C PRO A 126 5.58 -25.78 43.32
N GLN A 127 5.89 -27.06 43.24
CA GLN A 127 6.79 -27.71 44.18
C GLN A 127 8.12 -26.97 44.15
N GLN A 128 8.52 -26.40 45.31
CA GLN A 128 9.88 -25.99 45.57
C GLN A 128 10.77 -27.25 45.48
N GLU A 129 11.35 -27.46 44.29
CA GLU A 129 12.46 -28.42 44.18
C GLU A 129 13.64 -27.90 44.99
N LYS A 130 14.05 -28.68 45.95
CA LYS A 130 15.20 -28.46 46.87
C LYS A 130 16.55 -28.46 46.15
N ASN A 131 16.69 -28.01 44.91
CA ASN A 131 17.97 -27.77 44.24
C ASN A 131 17.83 -26.80 43.06
N LYS A 132 17.05 -25.73 43.20
CA LYS A 132 17.02 -24.68 42.20
C LYS A 132 18.29 -23.85 42.29
N PHE A 133 19.07 -23.84 41.21
CA PHE A 133 20.27 -23.04 41.09
C PHE A 133 19.87 -21.61 40.70
N VAL A 134 19.68 -20.74 41.69
CA VAL A 134 19.34 -19.34 41.49
C VAL A 134 20.59 -18.57 41.09
N ILE A 135 20.51 -17.86 39.97
CA ILE A 135 21.59 -17.05 39.41
C ILE A 135 21.10 -15.61 39.38
N THR A 136 21.96 -14.74 39.88
CA THR A 136 21.78 -13.28 39.87
C THR A 136 22.91 -12.63 39.08
N GLY A 137 22.71 -11.43 38.59
CA GLY A 137 23.77 -10.67 37.94
C GLY A 137 23.27 -9.36 37.37
N VAL A 138 24.17 -8.62 36.78
CA VAL A 138 23.90 -7.35 36.12
C VAL A 138 24.34 -7.45 34.68
N VAL A 139 23.51 -6.93 33.78
CA VAL A 139 23.81 -6.79 32.35
C VAL A 139 24.20 -5.34 32.10
N THR A 140 25.41 -5.13 31.58
CA THR A 140 25.94 -3.80 31.23
C THR A 140 26.34 -3.77 29.74
N ASP A 141 26.46 -2.58 29.21
CA ASP A 141 27.01 -2.35 27.87
C ASP A 141 28.54 -2.26 27.83
N SER A 142 29.12 -1.89 26.69
CA SER A 142 30.56 -1.71 26.51
C SER A 142 31.13 -0.53 27.29
N GLN A 143 30.31 0.43 27.71
CA GLN A 143 30.71 1.60 28.52
C GLN A 143 30.50 1.39 30.00
N GLY A 144 29.85 0.29 30.42
CA GLY A 144 29.54 -0.04 31.80
C GLY A 144 28.18 0.49 32.27
N GLU A 145 27.37 1.02 31.37
CA GLU A 145 26.00 1.44 31.68
C GLU A 145 25.05 0.24 31.77
N SER A 146 24.04 0.31 32.64
CA SER A 146 23.07 -0.75 32.85
C SER A 146 22.14 -0.93 31.66
N VAL A 147 22.00 -2.13 31.13
CA VAL A 147 21.08 -2.43 30.03
C VAL A 147 19.73 -2.85 30.59
N ILE A 148 18.74 -1.96 30.48
CA ILE A 148 17.37 -2.16 30.94
C ILE A 148 16.56 -2.97 29.90
N GLY A 149 15.80 -3.99 30.36
CA GLY A 149 14.93 -4.76 29.47
C GLY A 149 15.64 -5.80 28.60
N ALA A 150 16.91 -6.12 28.88
CA ALA A 150 17.61 -7.23 28.23
C ALA A 150 16.97 -8.58 28.58
N SER A 151 16.77 -9.42 27.58
CA SER A 151 16.23 -10.77 27.75
C SER A 151 17.33 -11.72 28.22
N VAL A 152 17.15 -12.36 29.36
CA VAL A 152 18.03 -13.38 29.93
C VAL A 152 17.26 -14.69 30.00
N ARG A 153 17.64 -15.72 29.25
CA ARG A 153 16.96 -17.02 29.21
C ARG A 153 17.93 -18.18 29.36
N ILE A 154 17.42 -19.30 29.81
CA ILE A 154 18.18 -20.57 29.80
C ILE A 154 18.04 -21.19 28.41
N LYS A 155 19.18 -21.56 27.81
CA LYS A 155 19.23 -22.21 26.49
C LYS A 155 18.37 -23.47 26.47
N ASP A 156 17.64 -23.67 25.37
CA ASP A 156 16.75 -24.82 25.11
C ASP A 156 15.59 -24.98 26.13
N THR A 157 15.23 -23.88 26.82
CA THR A 157 14.07 -23.82 27.73
C THR A 157 13.22 -22.60 27.46
N THR A 158 11.99 -22.60 27.97
CA THR A 158 11.09 -21.42 27.97
C THR A 158 11.32 -20.50 29.18
N ASN A 159 12.27 -20.84 30.07
CA ASN A 159 12.53 -20.04 31.27
C ASN A 159 13.40 -18.83 30.93
N GLY A 160 12.84 -17.64 31.10
CA GLY A 160 13.51 -16.36 30.83
C GLY A 160 12.97 -15.24 31.70
N VAL A 161 13.80 -14.22 31.92
CA VAL A 161 13.49 -12.98 32.65
C VAL A 161 14.02 -11.79 31.86
N ILE A 162 13.57 -10.59 32.19
CA ILE A 162 14.10 -9.33 31.66
C ILE A 162 14.83 -8.59 32.76
N THR A 163 15.87 -7.81 32.41
CA THR A 163 16.61 -6.98 33.37
C THR A 163 15.79 -5.78 33.83
N ASP A 164 15.94 -5.41 35.09
CA ASP A 164 15.28 -4.24 35.71
C ASP A 164 15.97 -2.90 35.35
N MET A 165 15.56 -1.81 36.00
CA MET A 165 16.08 -0.45 35.76
C MET A 165 17.58 -0.29 36.10
N ASP A 166 18.12 -1.17 36.93
CA ASP A 166 19.55 -1.21 37.27
C ASP A 166 20.31 -2.26 36.46
N GLY A 167 19.67 -2.86 35.44
CA GLY A 167 20.24 -3.93 34.62
C GLY A 167 20.35 -5.28 35.34
N ARG A 168 19.71 -5.44 36.52
CA ARG A 168 19.79 -6.66 37.33
C ARG A 168 18.82 -7.71 36.87
N TYR A 169 19.19 -8.98 36.99
CA TYR A 169 18.33 -10.12 36.73
C TYR A 169 18.47 -11.21 37.78
N THR A 170 17.41 -11.98 37.96
CA THR A 170 17.39 -13.18 38.81
C THR A 170 16.68 -14.27 38.05
N ILE A 171 17.38 -15.37 37.75
CA ILE A 171 16.83 -16.50 36.99
C ILE A 171 17.19 -17.82 37.68
N THR A 172 16.27 -18.78 37.59
CA THR A 172 16.49 -20.10 38.17
C THR A 172 16.85 -21.11 37.07
N ALA A 173 18.03 -21.72 37.18
CA ALA A 173 18.47 -22.73 36.21
C ALA A 173 18.17 -24.16 36.70
N PRO A 174 17.90 -25.10 35.79
CA PRO A 174 17.65 -26.50 36.11
C PRO A 174 18.91 -27.21 36.66
N GLY A 175 20.09 -26.72 36.35
CA GLY A 175 21.32 -27.33 36.78
C GLY A 175 22.57 -26.50 36.52
N LYS A 176 23.70 -26.93 37.06
CA LYS A 176 25.01 -26.25 37.01
C LYS A 176 25.59 -26.10 35.58
N ASN A 177 25.24 -27.01 34.68
CA ASN A 177 25.75 -27.01 33.31
C ASN A 177 24.86 -26.22 32.32
N SER A 178 23.83 -25.54 32.82
CA SER A 178 22.94 -24.72 31.96
C SER A 178 23.71 -23.55 31.37
N ILE A 179 23.24 -23.07 30.21
CA ILE A 179 23.80 -21.93 29.48
C ILE A 179 22.78 -20.80 29.55
N LEU A 180 23.22 -19.63 29.97
CA LEU A 180 22.45 -18.40 29.85
C LEU A 180 22.61 -17.84 28.44
N VAL A 181 21.51 -17.43 27.83
CA VAL A 181 21.47 -16.71 26.56
C VAL A 181 20.92 -15.32 26.83
N ILE A 182 21.73 -14.31 26.58
CA ILE A 182 21.39 -12.92 26.84
C ILE A 182 21.30 -12.20 25.51
N SER A 183 20.18 -11.52 25.27
CA SER A 183 19.95 -10.76 24.04
C SER A 183 19.26 -9.43 24.32
N TYR A 184 19.66 -8.41 23.58
CA TYR A 184 19.05 -7.08 23.61
C TYR A 184 19.14 -6.44 22.22
N ILE A 185 18.18 -5.59 21.86
CA ILE A 185 18.13 -4.92 20.55
C ILE A 185 19.37 -4.03 20.40
N GLY A 186 20.13 -4.22 19.32
CA GLY A 186 21.37 -3.46 19.07
C GLY A 186 22.64 -4.08 19.67
N TYR A 187 22.55 -5.23 20.34
CA TYR A 187 23.68 -5.93 20.94
C TYR A 187 23.79 -7.36 20.42
N SER A 188 25.03 -7.88 20.34
CA SER A 188 25.28 -9.28 20.00
C SER A 188 24.78 -10.19 21.11
N THR A 189 24.12 -11.29 20.73
CA THR A 189 23.66 -12.29 21.69
C THR A 189 24.85 -13.01 22.32
N GLU A 190 24.93 -13.00 23.65
CA GLU A 190 26.00 -13.67 24.42
C GLU A 190 25.48 -14.96 25.04
N GLU A 191 26.28 -16.04 24.94
CA GLU A 191 26.03 -17.32 25.59
C GLU A 191 27.05 -17.55 26.73
N VAL A 192 26.57 -17.69 27.96
CA VAL A 192 27.43 -17.83 29.14
C VAL A 192 27.10 -19.12 29.87
N LYS A 193 28.09 -20.02 30.02
CA LYS A 193 27.97 -21.22 30.84
C LYS A 193 27.94 -20.86 32.32
N ILE A 194 27.01 -21.43 33.07
CA ILE A 194 26.82 -21.13 34.50
C ILE A 194 27.99 -21.62 35.35
N ASN A 195 28.48 -22.85 35.15
CA ASN A 195 29.65 -23.42 35.79
C ASN A 195 29.73 -23.18 37.34
N ASP A 196 28.67 -23.55 38.06
CA ASP A 196 28.55 -23.36 39.53
C ASP A 196 28.53 -21.89 40.04
N ARG A 197 28.56 -20.89 39.16
CA ARG A 197 28.52 -19.49 39.56
C ARG A 197 27.09 -19.04 39.87
N ARG A 198 26.88 -18.41 41.02
CA ARG A 198 25.56 -17.88 41.40
C ARG A 198 25.41 -16.39 41.09
N ASN A 199 26.51 -15.70 40.86
CA ASN A 199 26.52 -14.30 40.43
C ASN A 199 27.29 -14.23 39.09
N ILE A 200 26.61 -13.81 38.02
CA ILE A 200 27.15 -13.74 36.66
C ILE A 200 26.82 -12.36 36.09
N ASN A 201 27.79 -11.47 36.12
CA ASN A 201 27.69 -10.18 35.48
C ASN A 201 28.08 -10.34 33.99
N ILE A 202 27.30 -9.73 33.12
CA ILE A 202 27.43 -9.91 31.67
C ILE A 202 27.60 -8.53 31.05
N ARG A 203 28.60 -8.42 30.18
CA ARG A 203 28.85 -7.21 29.40
C ARG A 203 28.48 -7.50 27.96
N LEU A 204 27.39 -6.89 27.47
CA LEU A 204 26.97 -6.99 26.10
C LEU A 204 27.87 -6.14 25.21
N ARG A 205 28.20 -6.66 24.06
CA ARG A 205 28.91 -5.94 23.00
C ARG A 205 27.88 -5.46 21.99
N GLU A 206 28.00 -4.21 21.58
CA GLU A 206 27.17 -3.70 20.48
C GLU A 206 27.28 -4.63 19.26
N ASP A 207 26.14 -4.96 18.67
CA ASP A 207 26.13 -5.77 17.44
C ASP A 207 26.53 -4.89 16.26
N THR A 208 27.85 -4.77 16.05
CA THR A 208 28.40 -4.03 14.93
C THR A 208 27.98 -4.62 13.57
N LYS A 209 27.41 -5.83 13.55
CA LYS A 209 26.80 -6.39 12.33
C LYS A 209 25.45 -5.75 11.99
N ALA A 210 24.72 -5.18 12.97
CA ALA A 210 23.52 -4.41 12.72
C ALA A 210 23.82 -3.03 12.10
N LEU A 211 25.06 -2.57 12.10
CA LEU A 211 25.52 -1.28 11.58
C LEU A 211 26.16 -1.35 10.17
N ASP A 212 26.26 -2.51 9.56
CA ASP A 212 26.61 -2.62 8.14
C ASP A 212 25.43 -2.20 7.24
N GLU A 213 24.81 -1.04 7.50
CA GLU A 213 23.93 -0.41 6.53
C GLU A 213 24.73 -0.07 5.29
N VAL A 214 24.59 -0.90 4.28
CA VAL A 214 25.20 -0.68 2.98
C VAL A 214 24.34 0.29 2.21
N VAL A 215 24.88 1.41 1.81
CA VAL A 215 24.22 2.40 0.95
C VAL A 215 24.69 2.23 -0.48
N VAL A 216 23.74 2.33 -1.41
CA VAL A 216 24.06 2.31 -2.84
C VAL A 216 24.64 3.67 -3.19
N VAL A 217 25.86 3.68 -3.67
CA VAL A 217 26.57 4.86 -4.16
C VAL A 217 27.00 4.60 -5.59
N GLY A 218 26.49 5.40 -6.52
CA GLY A 218 26.86 5.31 -7.91
C GLY A 218 26.73 3.89 -8.47
N TYR A 219 27.83 3.34 -8.96
CA TYR A 219 27.89 1.98 -9.54
C TYR A 219 28.19 0.88 -8.51
N GLY A 220 28.18 1.18 -7.20
CA GLY A 220 28.55 0.21 -6.16
C GLY A 220 27.76 0.34 -4.87
N GLN A 221 28.10 -0.53 -3.91
CA GLN A 221 27.61 -0.47 -2.54
C GLN A 221 28.79 -0.13 -1.62
N GLN A 222 28.61 0.87 -0.76
CA GLN A 222 29.60 1.24 0.26
C GLN A 222 28.94 1.20 1.64
N LYS A 223 29.76 0.93 2.66
CA LYS A 223 29.28 1.05 4.05
C LYS A 223 28.92 2.51 4.32
N LYS A 224 27.79 2.75 4.97
CA LYS A 224 27.29 4.10 5.29
C LYS A 224 28.33 4.95 6.01
N GLU A 225 29.13 4.34 6.87
CA GLU A 225 30.25 4.98 7.58
C GLU A 225 31.40 5.44 6.69
N SER A 226 31.56 4.81 5.53
CA SER A 226 32.62 5.11 4.55
C SER A 226 32.22 6.18 3.55
N VAL A 227 30.96 6.63 3.58
CA VAL A 227 30.41 7.60 2.62
C VAL A 227 30.70 9.02 3.11
N VAL A 228 31.72 9.65 2.54
CA VAL A 228 32.12 11.05 2.84
C VAL A 228 31.19 12.08 2.20
N VAL A 229 30.16 11.64 1.47
CA VAL A 229 29.31 12.47 0.62
C VAL A 229 27.99 12.78 1.34
N SER A 230 27.46 14.01 1.16
CA SER A 230 26.13 14.40 1.69
C SER A 230 25.00 13.62 1.00
N MET A 231 24.59 12.54 1.63
CA MET A 231 23.51 11.66 1.18
C MET A 231 22.43 11.55 2.26
N SER A 232 21.17 11.54 1.83
CA SER A 232 20.06 11.17 2.69
C SER A 232 19.45 9.87 2.18
N SER A 233 19.40 8.86 3.03
CA SER A 233 18.74 7.59 2.73
C SER A 233 17.57 7.39 3.69
N VAL A 234 16.43 6.96 3.17
CA VAL A 234 15.21 6.69 3.93
C VAL A 234 14.68 5.32 3.52
N LYS A 235 14.27 4.52 4.51
CA LYS A 235 13.53 3.27 4.23
C LYS A 235 12.10 3.63 3.88
N VAL A 236 11.59 3.06 2.80
CA VAL A 236 10.23 3.37 2.33
C VAL A 236 9.17 2.92 3.34
N SER A 237 9.45 1.90 4.14
CA SER A 237 8.58 1.50 5.27
C SER A 237 8.25 2.64 6.23
N ASP A 238 9.16 3.61 6.37
CA ASP A 238 9.06 4.69 7.36
C ASP A 238 8.26 5.90 6.81
N ILE A 239 8.00 5.95 5.49
CA ILE A 239 7.35 7.07 4.79
C ILE A 239 6.10 6.66 4.00
N THR A 240 5.61 5.43 4.19
CA THR A 240 4.42 4.96 3.48
C THR A 240 3.15 5.62 4.00
N ALA A 241 2.45 6.35 3.13
CA ALA A 241 1.06 6.73 3.29
C ALA A 241 0.24 6.12 2.14
N PRO A 242 -1.07 5.93 2.29
CA PRO A 242 -1.92 5.29 1.29
C PRO A 242 -2.19 6.22 0.08
N THR A 243 -1.13 6.73 -0.54
CA THR A 243 -1.18 7.51 -1.78
C THR A 243 -0.81 6.65 -2.98
N ARG A 244 -1.24 7.06 -4.18
CA ARG A 244 -0.91 6.35 -5.42
C ARG A 244 0.59 6.27 -5.63
N ASN A 245 1.29 7.39 -5.49
CA ASN A 245 2.70 7.51 -5.77
C ASN A 245 3.51 7.87 -4.52
N LEU A 246 4.69 7.29 -4.42
CA LEU A 246 5.64 7.61 -3.34
C LEU A 246 6.05 9.10 -3.36
N THR A 247 6.09 9.73 -4.54
CA THR A 247 6.51 11.13 -4.71
C THR A 247 5.73 12.08 -3.82
N ASN A 248 4.43 11.82 -3.60
CA ASN A 248 3.57 12.65 -2.76
C ASN A 248 3.93 12.56 -1.27
N ASN A 249 4.51 11.44 -0.85
CA ASN A 249 4.89 11.20 0.54
C ASN A 249 6.30 11.69 0.88
N LEU A 250 7.11 12.03 -0.11
CA LEU A 250 8.50 12.48 0.09
C LEU A 250 8.58 13.92 0.60
N ALA A 251 7.53 14.73 0.41
CA ALA A 251 7.49 16.11 0.88
C ALA A 251 7.67 16.19 2.39
N GLY A 252 8.66 16.95 2.85
CA GLY A 252 8.97 17.11 4.29
C GLY A 252 9.62 15.90 4.97
N GLN A 253 9.70 14.74 4.32
CA GLN A 253 10.29 13.52 4.91
C GLN A 253 11.79 13.38 4.61
N VAL A 254 12.26 14.01 3.54
CA VAL A 254 13.64 13.91 3.10
C VAL A 254 14.31 15.28 3.10
N SER A 255 15.34 15.44 3.92
CA SER A 255 16.06 16.71 4.02
C SER A 255 16.65 17.16 2.67
N GLY A 256 16.35 18.39 2.25
CA GLY A 256 16.81 19.00 1.01
C GLY A 256 16.03 18.61 -0.24
N LEU A 257 14.93 17.86 -0.11
CA LEU A 257 13.99 17.61 -1.18
C LEU A 257 12.81 18.58 -1.05
N ILE A 258 12.52 19.30 -2.13
CA ILE A 258 11.31 20.12 -2.29
C ILE A 258 10.39 19.34 -3.21
N ALA A 259 9.18 19.03 -2.77
CA ALA A 259 8.17 18.34 -3.58
C ALA A 259 6.89 19.16 -3.60
N ILE A 260 6.29 19.35 -4.78
CA ILE A 260 5.05 20.10 -4.97
C ILE A 260 4.09 19.25 -5.79
N GLN A 261 2.98 18.90 -5.18
CA GLN A 261 1.85 18.27 -5.87
C GLN A 261 0.93 19.39 -6.42
N ARG A 262 0.80 19.47 -7.75
CA ARG A 262 -0.01 20.50 -8.40
C ARG A 262 -1.47 20.10 -8.61
N SER A 263 -1.73 18.80 -8.66
CA SER A 263 -3.07 18.22 -8.86
C SER A 263 -3.24 17.00 -7.96
N SER A 264 -4.48 16.75 -7.55
CA SER A 264 -4.86 15.50 -6.88
C SER A 264 -5.80 14.67 -7.76
N GLU A 265 -5.87 14.98 -9.05
CA GLU A 265 -6.67 14.22 -10.01
C GLU A 265 -6.07 12.85 -10.26
N PRO A 266 -6.88 11.78 -10.29
CA PRO A 266 -6.41 10.44 -10.64
C PRO A 266 -5.61 10.44 -11.95
N GLY A 267 -4.36 9.98 -11.89
CA GLY A 267 -3.43 9.94 -13.02
C GLY A 267 -2.60 11.21 -13.27
N PHE A 268 -2.90 12.32 -12.61
CA PHE A 268 -2.19 13.59 -12.69
C PHE A 268 -1.72 14.11 -11.31
N ASP A 269 -1.68 13.24 -10.32
CA ASP A 269 -1.34 13.55 -8.91
C ASP A 269 0.15 13.38 -8.59
N ASP A 270 1.01 13.22 -9.59
CA ASP A 270 2.45 13.10 -9.41
C ASP A 270 3.04 14.42 -8.87
N ALA A 271 3.85 14.35 -7.81
CA ALA A 271 4.57 15.52 -7.33
C ALA A 271 5.79 15.80 -8.21
N GLU A 272 5.98 17.06 -8.55
CA GLU A 272 7.24 17.58 -9.07
C GLU A 272 8.22 17.78 -7.91
N PHE A 273 9.50 17.47 -8.10
CA PHE A 273 10.48 17.56 -7.02
C PHE A 273 11.82 18.09 -7.49
N TRP A 274 12.50 18.80 -6.59
CA TRP A 274 13.81 19.42 -6.79
C TRP A 274 14.69 19.15 -5.58
N ILE A 275 15.98 19.01 -5.82
CA ILE A 275 16.98 18.86 -4.77
C ILE A 275 17.66 20.22 -4.54
N ARG A 276 17.54 20.77 -3.31
CA ARG A 276 18.07 22.09 -2.93
C ARG A 276 17.59 23.26 -3.79
N GLY A 277 16.46 23.10 -4.50
CA GLY A 277 15.89 24.11 -5.38
C GLY A 277 16.21 23.90 -6.87
N ILE A 278 15.85 24.89 -7.68
CA ILE A 278 16.09 24.88 -9.12
C ILE A 278 17.50 25.43 -9.36
N SER A 279 18.42 24.60 -9.87
CA SER A 279 19.82 24.95 -10.09
C SER A 279 20.15 25.27 -11.54
N THR A 280 19.26 24.99 -12.50
CA THR A 280 19.48 25.22 -13.93
C THR A 280 18.47 26.23 -14.49
N PHE A 281 18.94 27.14 -15.36
CA PHE A 281 18.10 28.10 -16.10
C PHE A 281 17.48 27.42 -17.34
N ALA A 282 16.79 26.31 -17.13
CA ALA A 282 16.14 25.61 -18.23
C ALA A 282 14.77 26.23 -18.55
N SER A 283 14.47 26.38 -19.83
CA SER A 283 13.19 26.94 -20.31
C SER A 283 12.01 25.99 -20.12
N ASN A 284 12.25 24.73 -19.79
CA ASN A 284 11.21 23.74 -19.49
C ASN A 284 11.44 23.07 -18.14
N SER A 285 10.39 22.74 -17.44
CA SER A 285 10.42 22.11 -16.11
C SER A 285 11.09 20.73 -16.13
N ALA A 286 11.04 20.01 -17.24
CA ALA A 286 11.65 18.69 -17.36
C ALA A 286 13.19 18.71 -17.26
N ALA A 287 13.83 19.80 -17.70
CA ALA A 287 15.27 19.95 -17.62
C ALA A 287 15.78 20.40 -16.24
N SER A 288 14.89 20.73 -15.30
CA SER A 288 15.24 21.12 -13.92
C SER A 288 15.01 20.01 -12.89
N THR A 289 14.48 18.84 -13.30
CA THR A 289 14.21 17.72 -12.39
C THR A 289 15.47 16.88 -12.14
N PRO A 290 15.60 16.27 -10.95
CA PRO A 290 16.69 15.34 -10.66
C PRO A 290 16.65 14.09 -11.55
N LEU A 291 17.82 13.49 -11.77
CA LEU A 291 17.93 12.17 -12.40
C LEU A 291 17.42 11.10 -11.42
N VAL A 292 16.46 10.29 -11.83
CA VAL A 292 15.97 9.15 -11.05
C VAL A 292 16.51 7.85 -11.61
N LEU A 293 17.23 7.09 -10.80
CA LEU A 293 17.77 5.77 -11.15
C LEU A 293 17.07 4.68 -10.34
N VAL A 294 16.42 3.77 -11.02
CA VAL A 294 15.80 2.59 -10.44
C VAL A 294 16.68 1.38 -10.73
N ASP A 295 17.27 0.81 -9.69
CA ASP A 295 18.26 -0.29 -9.81
C ASP A 295 19.37 0.03 -10.80
N GLY A 296 19.79 1.31 -10.86
CA GLY A 296 20.85 1.84 -11.72
C GLY A 296 20.42 2.29 -13.12
N ILE A 297 19.13 2.14 -13.50
CA ILE A 297 18.61 2.51 -14.82
C ILE A 297 17.74 3.78 -14.70
N PRO A 298 17.90 4.79 -15.61
CA PRO A 298 17.06 5.97 -15.65
C PRO A 298 15.59 5.62 -15.95
N ARG A 299 14.70 5.74 -14.93
CA ARG A 299 13.29 5.37 -15.01
C ARG A 299 12.43 6.36 -14.23
N LYS A 300 11.13 6.40 -14.53
CA LYS A 300 10.17 7.18 -13.76
C LYS A 300 9.86 6.49 -12.44
N ILE A 301 9.94 7.22 -11.33
CA ILE A 301 9.59 6.70 -10.00
C ILE A 301 8.09 6.36 -9.89
N THR A 302 7.25 7.03 -10.67
CA THR A 302 5.79 6.84 -10.71
C THR A 302 5.36 5.49 -11.29
N ASP A 303 6.27 4.81 -11.99
CA ASP A 303 6.00 3.49 -12.56
C ASP A 303 6.21 2.35 -11.55
N ILE A 304 6.67 2.67 -10.33
CA ILE A 304 6.99 1.68 -9.29
C ILE A 304 5.92 1.72 -8.20
N GLU A 305 5.50 0.55 -7.76
CA GLU A 305 4.63 0.43 -6.59
C GLU A 305 5.45 0.72 -5.31
N PRO A 306 4.95 1.57 -4.38
CA PRO A 306 5.68 1.89 -3.14
C PRO A 306 6.15 0.65 -2.36
N ASP A 307 5.33 -0.39 -2.30
CA ASP A 307 5.66 -1.63 -1.59
C ASP A 307 6.76 -2.48 -2.27
N GLU A 308 7.17 -2.15 -3.50
CA GLU A 308 8.30 -2.79 -4.21
C GLU A 308 9.65 -2.17 -3.85
N ILE A 309 9.66 -0.98 -3.24
CA ILE A 309 10.88 -0.23 -2.96
C ILE A 309 11.47 -0.67 -1.62
N GLU A 310 12.78 -0.92 -1.58
CA GLU A 310 13.54 -1.20 -0.35
C GLU A 310 14.10 0.10 0.24
N THR A 311 14.85 0.88 -0.59
CA THR A 311 15.48 2.12 -0.14
C THR A 311 15.32 3.24 -1.16
N PHE A 312 15.29 4.45 -0.64
CA PHE A 312 15.28 5.70 -1.40
C PHE A 312 16.43 6.58 -0.91
N SER A 313 17.36 6.92 -1.79
CA SER A 313 18.56 7.70 -1.43
C SER A 313 18.72 8.90 -2.36
N ILE A 314 19.08 10.04 -1.81
CA ILE A 314 19.30 11.28 -2.57
C ILE A 314 20.75 11.69 -2.48
N LEU A 315 21.39 11.85 -3.65
CA LEU A 315 22.72 12.43 -3.81
C LEU A 315 22.57 13.93 -4.07
N LYS A 316 23.04 14.75 -3.13
CA LYS A 316 22.79 16.20 -3.12
C LYS A 316 23.97 17.04 -3.57
N ASP A 317 25.18 16.50 -3.51
CA ASP A 317 26.42 17.22 -3.77
C ASP A 317 27.00 16.85 -5.14
N ALA A 318 27.64 17.83 -5.78
CA ALA A 318 28.30 17.65 -7.08
C ALA A 318 29.34 16.51 -7.06
N ALA A 319 30.05 16.32 -5.95
CA ALA A 319 30.99 15.22 -5.79
C ALA A 319 30.31 13.83 -5.87
N ALA A 320 29.07 13.71 -5.33
CA ALA A 320 28.29 12.48 -5.39
C ALA A 320 27.67 12.23 -6.77
N THR A 321 27.34 13.30 -7.48
CA THR A 321 26.63 13.23 -8.76
C THR A 321 27.56 13.28 -9.97
N ALA A 322 28.84 13.59 -9.77
CA ALA A 322 29.86 13.74 -10.83
C ALA A 322 29.97 12.52 -11.77
N ILE A 323 29.75 11.31 -11.23
CA ILE A 323 29.80 10.07 -12.02
C ILE A 323 28.66 9.96 -13.05
N TYR A 324 27.57 10.76 -12.88
CA TYR A 324 26.42 10.78 -13.77
C TYR A 324 26.51 11.94 -14.80
N GLY A 325 27.63 12.67 -14.82
CA GLY A 325 27.88 13.75 -15.77
C GLY A 325 26.82 14.85 -15.72
N ALA A 326 26.45 15.40 -16.87
CA ALA A 326 25.48 16.49 -16.98
C ALA A 326 24.07 16.12 -16.52
N GLU A 327 23.64 14.86 -16.64
CA GLU A 327 22.33 14.40 -16.18
C GLU A 327 22.20 14.46 -14.66
N GLY A 328 23.30 14.37 -13.91
CA GLY A 328 23.34 14.50 -12.45
C GLY A 328 23.38 15.94 -11.93
N ALA A 329 23.37 16.96 -12.79
CA ALA A 329 23.54 18.35 -12.38
C ALA A 329 22.46 18.88 -11.39
N ASN A 330 21.23 18.40 -11.50
CA ASN A 330 20.12 18.75 -10.62
C ASN A 330 19.98 17.78 -9.41
N GLY A 331 21.01 16.97 -9.14
CA GLY A 331 20.99 15.91 -8.15
C GLY A 331 20.52 14.58 -8.70
N VAL A 332 20.74 13.52 -7.93
CA VAL A 332 20.39 12.14 -8.33
C VAL A 332 19.59 11.47 -7.22
N ILE A 333 18.54 10.80 -7.62
CA ILE A 333 17.71 9.97 -6.74
C ILE A 333 17.97 8.50 -7.10
N LEU A 334 18.42 7.74 -6.12
CA LEU A 334 18.65 6.30 -6.22
C LEU A 334 17.50 5.56 -5.55
N VAL A 335 16.80 4.75 -6.31
CA VAL A 335 15.73 3.87 -5.85
C VAL A 335 16.21 2.44 -6.00
N THR A 336 16.24 1.69 -4.91
CA THR A 336 16.50 0.25 -4.96
C THR A 336 15.21 -0.53 -4.69
N THR A 337 14.95 -1.52 -5.52
CA THR A 337 13.79 -2.39 -5.36
C THR A 337 14.10 -3.58 -4.46
N LYS A 338 13.07 -4.13 -3.82
CA LYS A 338 13.18 -5.30 -2.96
C LYS A 338 13.71 -6.51 -3.73
N ARG A 339 14.62 -7.25 -3.08
CA ARG A 339 15.22 -8.46 -3.64
C ARG A 339 14.97 -9.66 -2.74
N GLY A 340 15.14 -10.85 -3.27
CA GLY A 340 15.07 -12.08 -2.52
C GLY A 340 16.12 -12.17 -1.41
N LYS A 341 15.84 -12.97 -0.39
CA LYS A 341 16.76 -13.31 0.69
C LYS A 341 16.90 -14.83 0.78
N ASP A 342 18.00 -15.28 1.37
CA ASP A 342 18.20 -16.69 1.69
C ASP A 342 17.37 -17.04 2.93
N GLU A 343 16.10 -17.25 2.70
CA GLU A 343 15.09 -17.53 3.74
C GLU A 343 13.93 -18.36 3.14
N LYS A 344 13.16 -19.00 4.00
CA LYS A 344 11.93 -19.67 3.57
C LYS A 344 10.98 -18.67 2.92
N PRO A 345 10.16 -19.09 1.93
CA PRO A 345 9.22 -18.20 1.28
C PRO A 345 8.32 -17.48 2.29
N LYS A 346 8.35 -16.14 2.25
CA LYS A 346 7.47 -15.26 3.02
C LYS A 346 6.47 -14.63 2.07
N ILE A 347 5.18 -14.91 2.31
CA ILE A 347 4.07 -14.34 1.57
C ILE A 347 3.47 -13.23 2.41
N THR A 348 3.31 -12.04 1.82
CA THR A 348 2.70 -10.88 2.48
C THR A 348 1.58 -10.37 1.58
N PHE A 349 0.36 -10.35 2.11
CA PHE A 349 -0.78 -9.70 1.49
C PHE A 349 -1.13 -8.44 2.29
N LYS A 350 -1.27 -7.32 1.60
CA LYS A 350 -1.61 -6.02 2.18
C LYS A 350 -2.81 -5.45 1.45
N THR A 351 -3.76 -4.93 2.18
CA THR A 351 -4.90 -4.19 1.65
C THR A 351 -4.96 -2.82 2.32
N GLU A 352 -5.19 -1.80 1.51
CA GLU A 352 -5.33 -0.42 1.96
C GLU A 352 -6.60 0.16 1.35
N HIS A 353 -7.43 0.72 2.21
CA HIS A 353 -8.64 1.46 1.84
C HIS A 353 -8.51 2.87 2.38
N SER A 354 -8.63 3.86 1.52
CA SER A 354 -8.52 5.26 1.92
C SER A 354 -9.72 6.05 1.45
N ILE A 355 -10.12 7.00 2.27
CA ILE A 355 -11.13 8.01 1.96
C ILE A 355 -10.40 9.34 1.84
N SER A 356 -10.50 9.96 0.67
CA SER A 356 -9.91 11.26 0.39
C SER A 356 -10.99 12.34 0.37
N SER A 357 -10.65 13.53 0.87
CA SER A 357 -11.53 14.69 0.82
C SER A 357 -10.73 15.95 0.48
N PRO A 358 -11.31 16.96 -0.17
CA PRO A 358 -10.65 18.24 -0.37
C PRO A 358 -10.31 18.86 0.98
N GLN A 359 -9.09 19.34 1.13
CA GLN A 359 -8.67 20.02 2.36
C GLN A 359 -9.28 21.42 2.46
N ARG A 360 -9.40 22.10 1.32
CA ARG A 360 -9.93 23.48 1.25
C ARG A 360 -10.58 23.70 -0.10
N LEU A 361 -11.82 24.16 -0.08
CA LEU A 361 -12.55 24.65 -1.26
C LEU A 361 -12.90 26.11 -1.03
N PRO A 362 -12.93 26.94 -2.09
CA PRO A 362 -13.41 28.30 -1.96
C PRO A 362 -14.91 28.32 -1.68
N GLU A 363 -15.34 29.29 -0.90
CA GLU A 363 -16.75 29.59 -0.66
C GLU A 363 -17.12 30.82 -1.47
N PHE A 364 -18.26 30.78 -2.14
CA PHE A 364 -18.77 31.84 -2.98
C PHE A 364 -20.07 32.39 -2.42
N VAL A 365 -20.31 33.67 -2.68
CA VAL A 365 -21.58 34.33 -2.36
C VAL A 365 -22.70 33.83 -3.26
N GLY A 366 -23.93 33.85 -2.79
CA GLY A 366 -25.11 33.51 -3.58
C GLY A 366 -25.45 34.59 -4.61
N SER A 367 -26.39 34.26 -5.51
CA SER A 367 -26.76 35.13 -6.64
C SER A 367 -27.21 36.53 -6.21
N ALA A 368 -28.09 36.65 -5.23
CA ALA A 368 -28.59 37.97 -4.77
C ALA A 368 -27.48 38.85 -4.22
N ASP A 369 -26.59 38.28 -3.40
CA ASP A 369 -25.46 39.03 -2.82
C ASP A 369 -24.44 39.38 -3.90
N TYR A 370 -24.17 38.49 -4.86
CA TYR A 370 -23.31 38.77 -6.00
C TYR A 370 -23.81 39.95 -6.81
N LEU A 371 -25.12 39.99 -7.15
CA LEU A 371 -25.74 41.06 -7.92
C LEU A 371 -25.73 42.39 -7.15
N GLY A 372 -25.95 42.35 -5.83
CA GLY A 372 -25.84 43.49 -4.94
C GLY A 372 -24.44 44.08 -4.94
N LEU A 373 -23.42 43.26 -4.76
CA LEU A 373 -21.99 43.66 -4.81
C LEU A 373 -21.58 44.17 -6.20
N TYR A 374 -22.12 43.58 -7.26
CA TYR A 374 -21.87 44.03 -8.64
C TYR A 374 -22.43 45.43 -8.87
N ASN A 375 -23.68 45.70 -8.43
CA ASN A 375 -24.28 47.03 -8.49
C ASN A 375 -23.50 48.06 -7.63
N GLU A 376 -22.96 47.63 -6.46
CA GLU A 376 -22.11 48.47 -5.63
C GLU A 376 -20.82 48.87 -6.36
N ALA A 377 -20.17 47.92 -7.01
CA ALA A 377 -18.97 48.18 -7.82
C ALA A 377 -19.25 49.18 -8.96
N LEU A 378 -20.37 48.99 -9.70
CA LEU A 378 -20.77 49.92 -10.76
C LEU A 378 -20.99 51.37 -10.21
N ARG A 379 -21.68 51.49 -9.05
CA ARG A 379 -21.88 52.81 -8.42
C ARG A 379 -20.57 53.46 -7.99
N ASN A 380 -19.61 52.66 -7.50
CA ASN A 380 -18.29 53.16 -7.13
C ASN A 380 -17.49 53.68 -8.35
N ASP A 381 -17.73 53.07 -9.52
CA ASP A 381 -17.16 53.49 -10.80
C ASP A 381 -17.94 54.63 -11.46
N GLY A 382 -19.02 55.15 -10.83
CA GLY A 382 -19.87 56.22 -11.35
C GLY A 382 -20.89 55.74 -12.39
N GLU A 383 -21.07 54.44 -12.55
CA GLU A 383 -22.01 53.82 -13.48
C GLU A 383 -23.35 53.51 -12.81
N PRO A 384 -24.47 53.51 -13.56
CA PRO A 384 -25.77 53.12 -13.01
C PRO A 384 -25.81 51.65 -12.63
N ALA A 385 -26.61 51.29 -11.61
CA ALA A 385 -26.90 49.93 -11.24
C ALA A 385 -27.48 49.15 -12.42
N LEU A 386 -26.96 47.96 -12.68
CA LEU A 386 -27.39 47.09 -13.79
C LEU A 386 -28.65 46.30 -13.44
N PHE A 387 -28.79 45.88 -12.17
CA PHE A 387 -29.86 45.02 -11.69
C PHE A 387 -30.79 45.79 -10.76
N SER A 388 -32.11 45.74 -11.00
CA SER A 388 -33.09 46.34 -10.10
C SER A 388 -33.19 45.58 -8.79
N ASP A 389 -33.60 46.26 -7.70
CA ASP A 389 -33.84 45.61 -6.40
C ASP A 389 -34.89 44.52 -6.50
N GLU A 390 -35.93 44.71 -7.34
CA GLU A 390 -36.93 43.66 -7.61
C GLU A 390 -36.31 42.42 -8.21
N THR A 391 -35.37 42.56 -9.17
CA THR A 391 -34.65 41.44 -9.76
C THR A 391 -33.79 40.73 -8.73
N ILE A 392 -33.07 41.47 -7.88
CA ILE A 392 -32.24 40.89 -6.82
C ILE A 392 -33.10 40.09 -5.84
N GLU A 393 -34.30 40.60 -5.48
CA GLU A 393 -35.24 39.87 -4.61
C GLU A 393 -35.77 38.57 -5.26
N LYS A 394 -35.99 38.54 -6.57
CA LYS A 394 -36.36 37.28 -7.28
C LYS A 394 -35.28 36.22 -7.15
N PHE A 395 -34.00 36.60 -7.25
CA PHE A 395 -32.88 35.68 -7.02
C PHE A 395 -32.76 35.26 -5.55
N ARG A 396 -33.00 36.21 -4.59
CA ARG A 396 -32.94 35.92 -3.14
C ARG A 396 -34.00 34.90 -2.72
N ASN A 397 -35.20 35.06 -3.25
CA ASN A 397 -36.35 34.23 -2.92
C ASN A 397 -36.45 32.97 -3.80
N SER A 398 -35.54 32.77 -4.78
CA SER A 398 -35.55 31.70 -5.75
C SER A 398 -36.97 31.50 -6.36
N THR A 399 -37.60 32.58 -6.76
CA THR A 399 -39.00 32.62 -7.25
C THR A 399 -39.22 31.66 -8.42
N ASP A 400 -38.24 31.57 -9.30
CA ASP A 400 -38.17 30.62 -10.40
C ASP A 400 -36.71 30.18 -10.57
N PRO A 401 -36.35 28.97 -10.14
CA PRO A 401 -34.94 28.52 -10.18
C PRO A 401 -34.35 28.42 -11.60
N ASP A 402 -35.18 28.29 -12.63
CA ASP A 402 -34.71 28.24 -14.02
C ASP A 402 -34.34 29.66 -14.53
N LEU A 403 -35.14 30.65 -14.17
CA LEU A 403 -34.97 32.02 -14.62
C LEU A 403 -34.11 32.86 -13.65
N TYR A 404 -34.17 32.58 -12.35
CA TYR A 404 -33.43 33.23 -11.27
C TYR A 404 -32.59 32.23 -10.48
N PRO A 405 -31.62 31.56 -11.11
CA PRO A 405 -30.83 30.52 -10.49
C PRO A 405 -29.90 31.02 -9.38
N ASN A 406 -29.56 30.16 -8.46
CA ASN A 406 -28.55 30.35 -7.43
C ASN A 406 -27.67 29.11 -7.36
N THR A 407 -26.79 28.96 -8.35
CA THR A 407 -26.02 27.72 -8.56
C THR A 407 -24.72 27.74 -7.80
N ASP A 408 -24.60 26.92 -6.78
CA ASP A 408 -23.31 26.65 -6.11
C ASP A 408 -22.56 25.55 -6.89
N TRP A 409 -21.67 25.99 -7.78
CA TRP A 409 -20.93 25.10 -8.69
C TRP A 409 -20.05 24.08 -7.95
N ILE A 410 -19.48 24.45 -6.81
CA ILE A 410 -18.66 23.55 -5.99
C ILE A 410 -19.52 22.41 -5.45
N LYS A 411 -20.64 22.75 -4.84
CA LYS A 411 -21.58 21.78 -4.28
C LYS A 411 -22.26 20.95 -5.35
N GLU A 412 -22.54 21.55 -6.50
CA GLU A 412 -23.18 20.87 -7.63
C GLU A 412 -22.29 19.80 -8.24
N LEU A 413 -21.00 20.09 -8.46
CA LEU A 413 -20.13 19.25 -9.28
C LEU A 413 -19.09 18.43 -8.49
N LEU A 414 -18.84 18.73 -7.21
CA LEU A 414 -17.87 18.00 -6.42
C LEU A 414 -18.50 17.08 -5.38
N LYS A 415 -17.94 15.90 -5.23
CA LYS A 415 -18.20 14.98 -4.12
C LYS A 415 -17.50 15.50 -2.86
N LYS A 416 -18.05 15.19 -1.69
CA LYS A 416 -17.39 15.50 -0.41
C LYS A 416 -16.20 14.57 -0.17
N THR A 417 -16.28 13.33 -0.62
CA THR A 417 -15.25 12.29 -0.42
C THR A 417 -15.14 11.40 -1.64
N THR A 418 -13.96 10.80 -1.80
CA THR A 418 -13.67 9.74 -2.78
C THR A 418 -13.02 8.55 -2.09
N ASN A 419 -13.06 7.38 -2.73
CA ASN A 419 -12.48 6.15 -2.20
C ASN A 419 -11.35 5.67 -3.10
N ASN A 420 -10.28 5.19 -2.46
CA ASN A 420 -9.15 4.55 -3.13
C ASN A 420 -8.89 3.20 -2.49
N HIS A 421 -8.52 2.22 -3.30
CA HIS A 421 -8.28 0.85 -2.86
C HIS A 421 -6.96 0.34 -3.41
N ARG A 422 -6.13 -0.28 -2.56
CA ARG A 422 -4.90 -0.95 -2.97
C ARG A 422 -4.85 -2.36 -2.40
N TYR A 423 -4.45 -3.29 -3.24
CA TYR A 423 -4.20 -4.67 -2.88
C TYR A 423 -2.82 -5.05 -3.37
N THR A 424 -1.95 -5.50 -2.47
CA THR A 424 -0.58 -5.89 -2.80
C THR A 424 -0.30 -7.29 -2.28
N LEU A 425 0.25 -8.13 -3.15
CA LEU A 425 0.73 -9.47 -2.81
C LEU A 425 2.22 -9.56 -3.11
N ASN A 426 3.02 -9.82 -2.09
CA ASN A 426 4.46 -9.97 -2.19
C ASN A 426 4.89 -11.36 -1.77
N VAL A 427 5.77 -11.97 -2.54
CA VAL A 427 6.42 -13.24 -2.21
C VAL A 427 7.93 -13.04 -2.26
N ARG A 428 8.60 -13.28 -1.13
CA ARG A 428 10.05 -13.12 -0.98
C ARG A 428 10.63 -14.39 -0.39
N GLY A 429 11.75 -14.85 -0.94
CA GLY A 429 12.41 -16.05 -0.43
C GLY A 429 13.63 -16.42 -1.25
N GLY A 430 14.15 -17.61 -1.00
CA GLY A 430 15.26 -18.15 -1.79
C GLY A 430 16.10 -19.13 -1.03
N SER A 431 17.18 -19.49 -1.68
CA SER A 431 18.26 -20.33 -1.15
C SER A 431 19.60 -19.64 -1.43
N ALA A 432 20.69 -20.24 -0.96
CA ALA A 432 22.04 -19.76 -1.26
C ALA A 432 22.31 -19.62 -2.77
N ARG A 433 21.66 -20.41 -3.63
CA ARG A 433 21.86 -20.38 -5.09
C ARG A 433 20.88 -19.51 -5.86
N ALA A 434 19.66 -19.35 -5.39
CA ALA A 434 18.65 -18.57 -6.10
C ALA A 434 17.76 -17.83 -5.10
N LYS A 435 17.64 -16.52 -5.26
CA LYS A 435 16.83 -15.62 -4.42
C LYS A 435 15.84 -14.90 -5.29
N TYR A 436 14.62 -14.73 -4.81
CA TYR A 436 13.57 -14.13 -5.61
C TYR A 436 12.68 -13.20 -4.77
N PHE A 437 12.20 -12.17 -5.44
CA PHE A 437 11.12 -11.31 -4.97
C PHE A 437 10.11 -11.16 -6.11
N VAL A 438 8.85 -11.45 -5.83
CA VAL A 438 7.72 -11.29 -6.78
C VAL A 438 6.67 -10.45 -6.10
N SER A 439 6.17 -9.43 -6.81
CA SER A 439 5.13 -8.52 -6.35
C SER A 439 4.03 -8.43 -7.41
N GLY A 440 2.77 -8.43 -6.94
CA GLY A 440 1.60 -8.08 -7.75
C GLY A 440 0.77 -7.06 -6.98
N ALA A 441 0.38 -5.97 -7.64
CA ALA A 441 -0.46 -4.94 -7.04
C ALA A 441 -1.59 -4.51 -7.96
N TYR A 442 -2.73 -4.22 -7.36
CA TYR A 442 -3.87 -3.55 -7.99
C TYR A 442 -4.21 -2.30 -7.20
N TYR A 443 -4.36 -1.19 -7.88
CA TYR A 443 -4.76 0.09 -7.32
C TYR A 443 -5.93 0.67 -8.11
N ASN A 444 -6.98 1.05 -7.40
CA ASN A 444 -8.16 1.74 -7.95
C ASN A 444 -8.33 3.09 -7.27
N GLU A 445 -8.63 4.12 -8.05
CA GLU A 445 -8.83 5.48 -7.57
C GLU A 445 -10.01 6.13 -8.29
N SER A 446 -10.89 6.78 -7.51
CA SER A 446 -12.03 7.53 -8.01
C SER A 446 -11.80 9.03 -7.90
N GLY A 447 -12.22 9.78 -8.94
CA GLY A 447 -12.13 11.23 -8.96
C GLY A 447 -13.21 11.91 -8.13
N ILE A 448 -12.94 13.18 -7.80
CA ILE A 448 -13.80 14.00 -6.94
C ILE A 448 -15.04 14.56 -7.66
N TYR A 449 -15.04 14.66 -8.98
CA TYR A 449 -16.19 15.17 -9.71
C TYR A 449 -17.38 14.21 -9.62
N LYS A 450 -18.58 14.76 -9.55
CA LYS A 450 -19.85 14.02 -9.65
C LYS A 450 -20.15 13.67 -11.09
N GLY A 451 -19.25 12.94 -11.75
CA GLY A 451 -19.56 12.35 -13.05
C GLY A 451 -20.71 11.36 -12.91
N ASN A 452 -21.43 11.13 -13.99
CA ASN A 452 -22.54 10.19 -14.04
C ASN A 452 -22.44 9.38 -15.35
N PRO A 453 -22.57 8.04 -15.28
CA PRO A 453 -22.72 7.28 -16.51
C PRO A 453 -24.03 7.67 -17.20
N THR A 454 -23.92 8.11 -18.44
CA THR A 454 -25.08 8.34 -19.30
C THR A 454 -25.32 7.10 -20.18
N ASP A 455 -26.47 7.02 -20.84
CA ASP A 455 -26.74 5.97 -21.82
C ASP A 455 -25.73 5.98 -22.99
N LYS A 456 -25.08 7.13 -23.21
CA LYS A 456 -24.11 7.33 -24.28
C LYS A 456 -22.67 7.03 -23.87
N TYR A 457 -22.25 7.41 -22.63
CA TYR A 457 -20.87 7.27 -22.14
C TYR A 457 -20.79 7.55 -20.63
N ASP A 458 -19.64 7.20 -20.05
CA ASP A 458 -19.33 7.43 -18.63
C ASP A 458 -18.40 8.63 -18.48
N THR A 459 -18.78 9.61 -17.68
CA THR A 459 -18.00 10.82 -17.36
C THR A 459 -17.31 10.75 -15.99
N ASN A 460 -17.46 9.63 -15.26
CA ASN A 460 -16.76 9.46 -14.00
C ASN A 460 -15.25 9.40 -14.23
N ILE A 461 -14.52 10.20 -13.47
CA ILE A 461 -13.06 10.11 -13.44
C ILE A 461 -12.68 8.92 -12.60
N GLY A 462 -11.85 8.06 -13.14
CA GLY A 462 -11.36 6.88 -12.46
C GLY A 462 -10.09 6.34 -13.07
N LEU A 463 -9.31 5.64 -12.25
CA LEU A 463 -8.05 5.02 -12.63
C LEU A 463 -7.93 3.65 -12.02
N ASP A 464 -7.57 2.67 -12.85
CA ASP A 464 -7.18 1.32 -12.45
C ASP A 464 -5.74 1.08 -12.86
N ARG A 465 -4.89 0.62 -11.93
CA ARG A 465 -3.49 0.32 -12.19
C ARG A 465 -3.14 -1.07 -11.69
N PHE A 466 -2.50 -1.84 -12.56
CA PHE A 466 -1.97 -3.17 -12.28
C PHE A 466 -0.46 -3.12 -12.39
N ASN A 467 0.24 -3.57 -11.36
CA ASN A 467 1.69 -3.69 -11.34
C ASN A 467 2.09 -5.14 -11.10
N LEU A 468 3.13 -5.57 -11.79
CA LEU A 468 3.78 -6.85 -11.58
C LEU A 468 5.29 -6.64 -11.60
N ARG A 469 6.01 -7.22 -10.62
CA ARG A 469 7.47 -7.20 -10.58
C ARG A 469 8.00 -8.58 -10.20
N SER A 470 9.13 -8.94 -10.81
CA SER A 470 9.89 -10.15 -10.48
C SER A 470 11.38 -9.82 -10.52
N ASN A 471 12.05 -9.93 -9.39
CA ASN A 471 13.51 -9.76 -9.26
C ASN A 471 14.09 -11.10 -8.82
N ILE A 472 14.99 -11.65 -9.64
CA ILE A 472 15.61 -12.95 -9.42
C ILE A 472 17.13 -12.80 -9.46
N ASP A 473 17.81 -13.25 -8.42
CA ASP A 473 19.26 -13.33 -8.33
C ASP A 473 19.69 -14.79 -8.27
N MET A 474 20.60 -15.21 -9.16
CA MET A 474 21.08 -16.59 -9.26
C MET A 474 22.59 -16.64 -9.18
N ASP A 475 23.13 -17.39 -8.23
CA ASP A 475 24.55 -17.76 -8.16
C ASP A 475 24.77 -19.01 -9.02
N VAL A 476 25.04 -18.80 -10.33
CA VAL A 476 25.19 -19.87 -11.35
C VAL A 476 26.45 -20.70 -11.07
N THR A 477 27.53 -20.02 -10.69
CA THR A 477 28.75 -20.64 -10.20
C THR A 477 29.21 -19.95 -8.91
N SER A 478 30.26 -20.43 -8.28
CA SER A 478 30.87 -19.76 -7.11
C SER A 478 31.46 -18.37 -7.44
N THR A 479 31.60 -18.04 -8.72
CA THR A 479 32.21 -16.78 -9.21
C THR A 479 31.30 -15.99 -10.13
N THR A 480 30.18 -16.57 -10.60
CA THR A 480 29.28 -15.94 -11.58
C THR A 480 27.88 -15.78 -10.96
N LYS A 481 27.40 -14.55 -10.93
CA LYS A 481 26.03 -14.19 -10.53
C LYS A 481 25.27 -13.61 -11.72
N ILE A 482 24.03 -14.06 -11.93
CA ILE A 482 23.09 -13.52 -12.90
C ILE A 482 21.90 -12.93 -12.15
N SER A 483 21.50 -11.72 -12.53
CA SER A 483 20.27 -11.08 -12.05
C SER A 483 19.31 -10.85 -13.22
N VAL A 484 18.03 -11.12 -13.00
CA VAL A 484 16.95 -10.87 -13.97
C VAL A 484 15.85 -10.10 -13.25
N ASP A 485 15.61 -8.88 -13.71
CA ASP A 485 14.59 -7.99 -13.17
C ASP A 485 13.56 -7.74 -14.28
N LEU A 486 12.29 -8.02 -14.00
CA LEU A 486 11.17 -7.80 -14.90
C LEU A 486 10.11 -7.01 -14.16
N ALA A 487 9.57 -5.96 -14.77
CA ALA A 487 8.41 -5.24 -14.24
C ALA A 487 7.44 -4.89 -15.36
N GLY A 488 6.15 -4.95 -15.04
CA GLY A 488 5.07 -4.56 -15.93
C GLY A 488 4.08 -3.66 -15.19
N GLN A 489 3.61 -2.62 -15.88
CA GLN A 489 2.52 -1.77 -15.41
C GLN A 489 1.47 -1.69 -16.51
N TYR A 490 0.21 -1.83 -16.13
CA TYR A 490 -0.94 -1.56 -16.99
C TYR A 490 -1.88 -0.61 -16.27
N LEU A 491 -2.20 0.50 -16.91
CA LEU A 491 -3.05 1.55 -16.37
C LEU A 491 -4.20 1.79 -17.34
N ILE A 492 -5.40 1.87 -16.78
CA ILE A 492 -6.64 2.25 -17.46
C ILE A 492 -7.16 3.49 -16.76
N ALA A 493 -7.43 4.55 -17.50
CA ALA A 493 -8.03 5.76 -16.95
C ALA A 493 -9.19 6.23 -17.82
N ASN A 494 -10.20 6.78 -17.16
CA ASN A 494 -11.35 7.41 -17.79
C ASN A 494 -11.46 8.86 -17.34
N TYR A 495 -11.68 9.76 -18.29
CA TYR A 495 -11.81 11.19 -18.08
C TYR A 495 -12.98 11.74 -18.88
N PRO A 496 -13.62 12.87 -18.47
CA PRO A 496 -14.54 13.63 -19.32
C PRO A 496 -13.81 14.16 -20.55
N GLY A 497 -14.55 14.57 -21.57
CA GLY A 497 -13.99 15.14 -22.80
C GLY A 497 -13.28 16.47 -22.60
N SER A 498 -13.68 17.26 -21.58
CA SER A 498 -13.00 18.48 -21.15
C SER A 498 -12.00 18.18 -20.04
N SER A 499 -10.88 18.90 -20.02
CA SER A 499 -9.86 18.73 -18.95
C SER A 499 -10.41 19.19 -17.60
N SER A 500 -9.98 18.51 -16.53
CA SER A 500 -10.35 18.88 -15.15
C SER A 500 -9.97 20.32 -14.79
N SER A 501 -8.85 20.80 -15.30
CA SER A 501 -8.46 22.21 -15.13
C SER A 501 -9.45 23.18 -15.77
N SER A 502 -10.00 22.84 -16.96
CA SER A 502 -11.02 23.66 -17.61
C SER A 502 -12.34 23.62 -16.87
N ILE A 503 -12.74 22.45 -16.37
CA ILE A 503 -13.95 22.27 -15.54
C ILE A 503 -13.81 23.10 -14.26
N PHE A 504 -12.71 22.91 -13.52
CA PHE A 504 -12.47 23.60 -12.26
C PHE A 504 -12.39 25.12 -12.44
N ARG A 505 -11.64 25.59 -13.45
CA ARG A 505 -11.60 27.02 -13.79
C ARG A 505 -13.00 27.56 -14.07
N SER A 506 -13.81 26.85 -14.86
CA SER A 506 -15.18 27.27 -15.17
C SER A 506 -16.04 27.36 -13.90
N MET A 507 -15.90 26.42 -12.94
CA MET A 507 -16.59 26.49 -11.65
C MET A 507 -16.23 27.74 -10.83
N LEU A 508 -14.97 28.20 -10.91
CA LEU A 508 -14.50 29.35 -10.16
C LEU A 508 -14.91 30.70 -10.77
N ILE A 509 -15.06 30.76 -12.11
CA ILE A 509 -15.32 32.05 -12.81
C ILE A 509 -16.78 32.24 -13.22
N THR A 510 -17.61 31.19 -13.20
CA THR A 510 -19.02 31.30 -13.58
C THR A 510 -19.84 31.80 -12.40
N PRO A 511 -20.42 33.00 -12.48
CA PRO A 511 -21.24 33.51 -11.40
C PRO A 511 -22.49 32.68 -11.16
N PRO A 512 -23.00 32.60 -9.92
CA PRO A 512 -24.11 31.73 -9.54
C PRO A 512 -25.45 32.10 -10.20
N TYR A 513 -25.60 33.32 -10.66
CA TYR A 513 -26.85 33.83 -11.25
C TYR A 513 -26.99 33.57 -12.75
N CYS A 514 -25.94 33.15 -13.46
CA CYS A 514 -25.94 33.13 -14.92
C CYS A 514 -26.92 32.10 -15.52
N PHE A 515 -26.97 30.91 -14.96
CA PHE A 515 -27.84 29.79 -15.40
C PHE A 515 -27.82 28.66 -14.36
N PRO A 516 -28.83 27.79 -14.32
CA PRO A 516 -28.78 26.55 -13.56
C PRO A 516 -27.81 25.56 -14.21
N ALA A 517 -27.45 24.47 -13.52
CA ALA A 517 -26.63 23.40 -14.08
C ALA A 517 -27.31 22.79 -15.33
N VAL A 518 -28.60 22.50 -15.18
CA VAL A 518 -29.53 22.05 -16.23
C VAL A 518 -30.88 22.68 -15.93
N TYR A 519 -31.65 23.05 -16.94
CA TYR A 519 -33.03 23.49 -16.75
C TYR A 519 -33.92 22.36 -16.27
N SER A 520 -35.04 22.70 -15.64
CA SER A 520 -35.97 21.72 -15.05
C SER A 520 -36.53 20.70 -16.06
N ASP A 521 -36.56 21.04 -17.34
CA ASP A 521 -36.97 20.17 -18.44
C ASP A 521 -35.84 19.32 -19.04
N GLY A 522 -34.61 19.43 -18.50
CA GLY A 522 -33.41 18.73 -18.98
C GLY A 522 -32.66 19.45 -20.10
N THR A 523 -33.09 20.63 -20.52
CA THR A 523 -32.41 21.43 -21.56
C THR A 523 -31.05 21.92 -21.04
N VAL A 524 -30.02 21.88 -21.89
CA VAL A 524 -28.66 22.26 -21.52
C VAL A 524 -28.54 23.78 -21.47
N ALA A 525 -28.25 24.29 -20.28
CA ALA A 525 -28.17 25.71 -20.00
C ALA A 525 -26.87 26.35 -20.47
N THR A 526 -26.97 27.61 -20.94
CA THR A 526 -25.80 28.46 -21.25
C THR A 526 -26.16 29.94 -21.05
N TYR A 527 -25.13 30.79 -21.07
CA TYR A 527 -25.32 32.25 -20.92
C TYR A 527 -25.66 32.93 -22.27
N GLU A 528 -26.50 33.94 -22.21
CA GLU A 528 -27.03 34.62 -23.39
C GLU A 528 -25.96 35.41 -24.16
N GLN A 529 -24.99 36.00 -23.48
CA GLN A 529 -23.93 36.80 -24.08
C GLN A 529 -22.54 36.38 -23.62
N GLU A 530 -21.75 35.86 -24.54
CA GLU A 530 -20.30 35.75 -24.37
C GLU A 530 -19.64 37.14 -24.54
N ARG A 531 -19.82 38.07 -23.61
CA ARG A 531 -19.06 39.31 -23.61
C ARG A 531 -17.61 39.04 -23.23
N GLY A 532 -16.79 38.55 -24.16
CA GLY A 532 -15.33 38.51 -24.02
C GLY A 532 -14.75 37.55 -22.94
N VAL A 533 -15.58 36.96 -22.10
CA VAL A 533 -15.21 35.95 -21.12
C VAL A 533 -15.94 34.67 -21.52
N ASN A 534 -15.18 33.61 -21.83
CA ASN A 534 -15.73 32.30 -22.14
C ASN A 534 -16.41 31.70 -20.89
N MET A 535 -17.58 32.19 -20.50
CA MET A 535 -18.41 31.61 -19.46
C MET A 535 -19.03 30.32 -19.98
N ARG A 536 -18.39 29.21 -19.69
CA ARG A 536 -18.89 27.89 -20.07
C ARG A 536 -19.57 27.25 -18.88
N ASN A 537 -20.74 26.67 -19.10
CA ASN A 537 -21.42 25.90 -18.07
C ASN A 537 -20.50 24.75 -17.57
N PRO A 538 -20.05 24.78 -16.30
CA PRO A 538 -19.14 23.74 -15.79
C PRO A 538 -19.77 22.35 -15.78
N TYR A 539 -21.08 22.26 -15.56
CA TYR A 539 -21.83 21.00 -15.66
C TYR A 539 -21.76 20.45 -17.08
N ASN A 540 -21.94 21.30 -18.09
CA ASN A 540 -21.85 20.87 -19.48
C ASN A 540 -20.44 20.41 -19.86
N LEU A 541 -19.39 21.06 -19.33
CA LEU A 541 -18.02 20.62 -19.52
C LEU A 541 -17.75 19.23 -18.89
N LEU A 542 -18.35 18.93 -17.76
CA LEU A 542 -18.22 17.64 -17.10
C LEU A 542 -19.06 16.56 -17.78
N MET A 543 -20.34 16.84 -18.02
CA MET A 543 -21.33 15.83 -18.42
C MET A 543 -21.48 15.70 -19.93
N ASN A 544 -21.32 16.80 -20.67
CA ASN A 544 -21.70 16.87 -22.08
C ASN A 544 -20.53 17.19 -23.02
N SER A 545 -19.30 16.93 -22.62
CA SER A 545 -18.13 17.14 -23.48
C SER A 545 -17.60 15.87 -24.15
N GLY A 546 -18.23 14.72 -23.89
CA GLY A 546 -17.75 13.41 -24.34
C GLY A 546 -16.82 12.77 -23.31
N TYR A 547 -15.90 11.93 -23.78
CA TYR A 547 -14.98 11.21 -22.91
C TYR A 547 -13.61 10.98 -23.54
N THR A 548 -12.63 10.74 -22.68
CA THR A 548 -11.29 10.27 -23.03
C THR A 548 -10.99 9.01 -22.23
N ARG A 549 -10.76 7.88 -22.90
CA ARG A 549 -10.21 6.68 -22.29
C ARG A 549 -8.73 6.56 -22.63
N GLN A 550 -7.94 6.29 -21.63
CA GLN A 550 -6.50 6.13 -21.76
C GLN A 550 -6.07 4.77 -21.26
N TRP A 551 -5.20 4.09 -22.02
CA TRP A 551 -4.50 2.89 -21.61
C TRP A 551 -3.00 3.18 -21.69
N ARG A 552 -2.28 2.82 -20.65
CA ARG A 552 -0.84 2.90 -20.64
C ARG A 552 -0.25 1.56 -20.25
N THR A 553 0.72 1.09 -21.03
CA THR A 553 1.46 -0.15 -20.79
C THR A 553 2.93 0.19 -20.64
N GLY A 554 3.53 -0.16 -19.51
CA GLY A 554 4.96 -0.05 -19.27
C GLY A 554 5.55 -1.45 -19.06
N ILE A 555 6.65 -1.76 -19.74
CA ILE A 555 7.42 -2.99 -19.53
C ILE A 555 8.86 -2.57 -19.28
N GLN A 556 9.45 -3.05 -18.21
CA GLN A 556 10.83 -2.79 -17.84
C GLN A 556 11.52 -4.12 -17.62
N SER A 557 12.68 -4.31 -18.27
CA SER A 557 13.47 -5.51 -18.09
C SER A 557 14.94 -5.15 -17.90
N LYS A 558 15.65 -5.97 -17.11
CA LYS A 558 17.08 -5.85 -16.93
C LYS A 558 17.67 -7.22 -16.70
N VAL A 559 18.78 -7.50 -17.38
CA VAL A 559 19.62 -8.67 -17.16
C VAL A 559 20.99 -8.19 -16.75
N GLY A 560 21.47 -8.64 -15.61
CA GLY A 560 22.80 -8.33 -15.09
C GLY A 560 23.63 -9.59 -14.96
N VAL A 561 24.89 -9.49 -15.32
CA VAL A 561 25.90 -10.54 -15.12
C VAL A 561 27.05 -9.96 -14.32
N GLN A 562 27.40 -10.60 -13.23
CA GLN A 562 28.55 -10.24 -12.40
C GLN A 562 29.51 -11.43 -12.32
N GLN A 563 30.75 -11.20 -12.70
CA GLN A 563 31.83 -12.19 -12.67
C GLN A 563 32.89 -11.77 -11.65
N ASN A 564 33.16 -12.62 -10.68
CA ASN A 564 34.30 -12.45 -9.77
C ASN A 564 35.57 -12.95 -10.46
N LEU A 565 36.55 -12.08 -10.58
CA LEU A 565 37.82 -12.32 -11.28
C LEU A 565 38.97 -12.55 -10.29
N LYS A 566 38.70 -13.15 -9.12
CA LYS A 566 39.74 -13.48 -8.11
C LYS A 566 40.91 -14.27 -8.66
N PHE A 567 40.68 -15.04 -9.73
CA PHE A 567 41.75 -15.80 -10.41
C PHE A 567 42.78 -14.92 -11.11
N ILE A 568 42.44 -13.65 -11.41
CA ILE A 568 43.39 -12.65 -11.95
C ILE A 568 43.96 -11.86 -10.76
N THR A 569 43.11 -11.24 -9.95
CA THR A 569 43.55 -10.41 -8.83
C THR A 569 42.48 -10.45 -7.73
N LYS A 570 42.90 -10.57 -6.45
CA LYS A 570 42.00 -10.54 -5.29
C LYS A 570 41.22 -9.22 -5.24
N GLY A 571 39.87 -9.31 -5.18
CA GLY A 571 38.98 -8.17 -5.13
C GLY A 571 38.51 -7.66 -6.50
N LEU A 572 39.07 -8.16 -7.62
CA LEU A 572 38.61 -7.79 -8.95
C LEU A 572 37.29 -8.46 -9.30
N SER A 573 36.35 -7.68 -9.85
CA SER A 573 35.08 -8.18 -10.42
C SER A 573 34.68 -7.35 -11.64
N ALA A 574 33.99 -7.97 -12.58
CA ALA A 574 33.36 -7.31 -13.71
C ALA A 574 31.84 -7.44 -13.60
N LYS A 575 31.11 -6.40 -13.98
CA LYS A 575 29.66 -6.38 -14.01
C LYS A 575 29.18 -5.78 -15.32
N MET A 576 28.15 -6.38 -15.92
CA MET A 576 27.51 -5.91 -17.12
C MET A 576 25.99 -5.96 -16.90
N ASN A 577 25.27 -4.90 -17.25
CA ASN A 577 23.81 -4.85 -17.24
C ASN A 577 23.31 -4.47 -18.63
N ILE A 578 22.24 -5.14 -19.06
CA ILE A 578 21.48 -4.78 -20.25
C ILE A 578 20.03 -4.58 -19.82
N SER A 579 19.47 -3.44 -20.17
CA SER A 579 18.06 -3.12 -19.89
C SER A 579 17.32 -2.76 -21.19
N TYR A 580 16.10 -3.25 -21.29
CA TYR A 580 15.15 -2.87 -22.33
C TYR A 580 13.84 -2.44 -21.68
N ASP A 581 13.46 -1.19 -21.94
CA ASP A 581 12.24 -0.59 -21.43
C ASP A 581 11.33 -0.17 -22.59
N PHE A 582 10.04 -0.45 -22.46
CA PHE A 582 9.00 -0.11 -23.40
C PHE A 582 7.85 0.57 -22.65
N ASP A 583 7.40 1.73 -23.13
CA ASP A 583 6.24 2.47 -22.61
C ASP A 583 5.35 2.85 -23.79
N ALA A 584 4.07 2.52 -23.73
CA ALA A 584 3.10 2.86 -24.75
C ALA A 584 1.83 3.41 -24.13
N THR A 585 1.33 4.53 -24.68
CA THR A 585 0.06 5.15 -24.29
C THR A 585 -0.87 5.18 -25.50
N PHE A 586 -2.08 4.71 -25.29
CA PHE A 586 -3.17 4.75 -26.25
C PHE A 586 -4.31 5.59 -25.67
N LYS A 587 -4.90 6.49 -26.48
CA LYS A 587 -6.05 7.33 -26.10
C LYS A 587 -7.16 7.19 -27.11
N SER A 588 -8.36 6.91 -26.62
CA SER A 588 -9.60 6.90 -27.37
C SER A 588 -10.45 8.10 -26.94
N ILE A 589 -10.70 9.02 -27.87
CA ILE A 589 -11.39 10.28 -27.60
C ILE A 589 -12.66 10.34 -28.44
N ARG A 590 -13.77 10.64 -27.79
CA ARG A 590 -15.01 11.04 -28.48
C ARG A 590 -15.53 12.31 -27.85
N SER A 591 -15.68 13.35 -28.66
CA SER A 591 -16.20 14.64 -28.24
C SER A 591 -17.72 14.69 -28.38
N TYR A 592 -18.36 15.42 -27.50
CA TYR A 592 -19.78 15.74 -27.58
C TYR A 592 -19.96 17.26 -27.40
N ASN A 593 -20.82 17.85 -28.19
CA ASN A 593 -21.11 19.27 -28.14
C ASN A 593 -22.59 19.49 -28.44
N PRO A 594 -23.49 19.34 -27.46
CA PRO A 594 -24.92 19.53 -27.64
C PRO A 594 -25.28 20.98 -27.91
N SER A 595 -26.44 21.19 -28.54
CA SER A 595 -27.05 22.53 -28.59
C SER A 595 -27.33 23.05 -27.18
N ARG A 596 -27.10 24.32 -26.96
CA ARG A 596 -27.24 24.99 -25.64
C ARG A 596 -28.17 26.20 -25.76
N TYR A 597 -28.94 26.38 -24.72
CA TYR A 597 -30.05 27.33 -24.73
C TYR A 597 -29.99 28.25 -23.51
N HIS A 598 -30.52 29.44 -23.69
CA HIS A 598 -30.79 30.38 -22.59
C HIS A 598 -32.31 30.55 -22.44
N ALA A 599 -32.82 30.38 -21.20
CA ALA A 599 -34.23 30.58 -20.92
C ALA A 599 -34.58 32.07 -20.93
N THR A 600 -35.55 32.46 -21.73
CA THR A 600 -35.99 33.89 -21.88
C THR A 600 -37.25 34.19 -21.07
N GLY A 601 -37.97 33.18 -20.62
CA GLY A 601 -39.21 33.32 -19.86
C GLY A 601 -40.03 32.06 -19.83
N ARG A 602 -41.31 32.18 -19.44
CA ARG A 602 -42.31 31.11 -19.51
C ARG A 602 -43.48 31.55 -20.38
N ASP A 603 -44.07 30.59 -21.08
CA ASP A 603 -45.32 30.80 -21.83
C ASP A 603 -46.54 30.85 -20.88
N GLU A 604 -47.74 31.05 -21.44
CA GLU A 604 -49.00 31.10 -20.69
C GLU A 604 -49.34 29.77 -19.98
N ASN A 605 -48.72 28.67 -20.41
CA ASN A 605 -48.86 27.33 -19.81
C ASN A 605 -47.78 27.03 -18.76
N GLY A 606 -46.85 27.96 -18.50
CA GLY A 606 -45.75 27.80 -17.60
C GLY A 606 -44.52 27.08 -18.15
N ASN A 607 -44.50 26.71 -19.47
CA ASN A 607 -43.34 26.07 -20.07
C ASN A 607 -42.24 27.08 -20.35
N LEU A 608 -40.98 26.64 -20.21
CA LEU A 608 -39.81 27.47 -20.49
C LEU A 608 -39.73 27.82 -21.98
N GLN A 609 -39.48 29.07 -22.27
CA GLN A 609 -39.13 29.60 -23.59
C GLN A 609 -37.62 29.78 -23.69
N PHE A 610 -37.05 29.36 -24.85
CA PHE A 610 -35.62 29.33 -25.02
C PHE A 610 -35.14 30.11 -26.24
N ALA A 611 -34.01 30.80 -26.09
CA ALA A 611 -33.18 31.23 -27.20
C ALA A 611 -32.03 30.24 -27.37
N GLN A 612 -31.84 29.71 -28.57
CA GLN A 612 -30.69 28.89 -28.89
C GLN A 612 -29.45 29.77 -29.04
N VAL A 613 -28.47 29.59 -28.13
CA VAL A 613 -27.23 30.36 -28.14
C VAL A 613 -26.10 29.64 -28.87
N VAL A 614 -26.06 28.33 -28.75
CA VAL A 614 -25.07 27.47 -29.43
C VAL A 614 -25.76 26.38 -30.15
N SER A 615 -25.50 26.26 -31.46
CA SER A 615 -25.88 25.12 -32.24
C SER A 615 -24.85 24.00 -32.08
N GLY A 616 -25.31 22.82 -31.72
CA GLY A 616 -24.47 21.65 -31.47
C GLY A 616 -24.88 20.46 -32.34
N THR A 617 -24.27 19.32 -32.07
CA THR A 617 -24.58 18.05 -32.73
C THR A 617 -25.29 17.12 -31.73
N PRO A 618 -26.31 16.35 -32.19
CA PRO A 618 -27.07 15.45 -31.33
C PRO A 618 -26.26 14.21 -30.90
N ASP A 619 -25.17 13.91 -31.60
CA ASP A 619 -24.40 12.68 -31.44
C ASP A 619 -22.96 12.94 -31.02
N LEU A 620 -22.37 11.93 -30.42
CA LEU A 620 -20.93 11.88 -30.19
C LEU A 620 -20.17 11.91 -31.51
N SER A 621 -19.06 12.64 -31.57
CA SER A 621 -18.14 12.60 -32.72
C SER A 621 -17.72 11.17 -33.05
N ASP A 622 -17.22 10.97 -34.25
CA ASP A 622 -16.51 9.73 -34.55
C ASP A 622 -15.36 9.49 -33.60
N LEU A 623 -15.00 8.23 -33.42
CA LEU A 623 -13.86 7.86 -32.58
C LEU A 623 -12.60 8.48 -33.16
N LYS A 624 -12.00 9.40 -32.43
CA LYS A 624 -10.67 9.90 -32.74
C LYS A 624 -9.67 9.03 -31.99
N ASP A 625 -8.90 8.28 -32.75
CA ASP A 625 -7.73 7.58 -32.27
C ASP A 625 -6.53 8.53 -32.39
N ASN A 626 -5.98 8.98 -31.28
CA ASN A 626 -4.81 9.87 -31.28
C ASN A 626 -3.50 9.12 -31.58
N GLY A 627 -3.59 7.87 -32.04
CA GLY A 627 -2.43 7.02 -32.29
C GLY A 627 -1.83 6.44 -31.03
N ILE A 628 -0.77 5.68 -31.22
CA ILE A 628 0.01 5.08 -30.11
C ILE A 628 1.28 5.92 -29.96
N GLU A 629 1.40 6.55 -28.79
CA GLU A 629 2.67 7.14 -28.38
C GLU A 629 3.49 6.04 -27.70
N ALA A 630 4.56 5.58 -28.36
CA ALA A 630 5.39 4.49 -27.84
C ALA A 630 6.86 4.91 -27.78
N ASN A 631 7.51 4.65 -26.65
CA ASN A 631 8.92 4.89 -26.42
C ASN A 631 9.63 3.56 -26.12
N LYS A 632 10.82 3.40 -26.70
CA LYS A 632 11.71 2.27 -26.43
C LYS A 632 13.06 2.81 -25.98
N LYS A 633 13.62 2.21 -24.92
CA LYS A 633 14.91 2.59 -24.38
C LYS A 633 15.75 1.35 -24.14
N ILE A 634 17.00 1.39 -24.54
CA ILE A 634 17.99 0.35 -24.30
C ILE A 634 19.15 0.99 -23.53
N TYR A 635 19.54 0.38 -22.44
CA TYR A 635 20.70 0.78 -21.64
C TYR A 635 21.67 -0.39 -21.53
N ILE A 636 22.94 -0.10 -21.67
CA ILE A 636 24.03 -1.05 -21.50
C ILE A 636 25.04 -0.37 -20.57
N ASP A 637 25.37 -1.03 -19.48
CA ASP A 637 26.24 -0.53 -18.41
C ASP A 637 27.25 -1.62 -17.99
#